data_dd8ec66a7a6ade8a0a85af7857a73170
#
_entry.id   dd8ec66a7a6ade8a0a85af7857a73170
#
_cell.length_a   1.000
_cell.length_b   1.000
_cell.length_c   1.000
_cell.angle_alpha   90.00
_cell.angle_beta   90.00
_cell.angle_gamma   90.00
#
_symmetry.space_group_name_H-M   'P 1'
#
loop_
_entity.id
_entity.type
_entity.pdbx_description
1 polymer ?
#
loop_
_entity_poly.entity_id
_entity_poly.type
_entity_poly.pdbx_seq_one_letter_code
_entity_poly.pdbx_strand_id
1 'polypeptide(L)'
;MDMQNCVIALYIFFWGGVSEVIWQKIYKGKKRDGKNYLQIVRTEIFFTSTILALISGMKWYLGSGESTLFQSFWDIEARTYVHYGIPLFFVSVAQPIMMNTLFHKHAQDWMEHFDVGFFMLCLCTILLKGTICNRDYVIVVGVCLILSFLETMYHNKSYKYLTKDDLKWALRSTLPIVMAWIITLGIYLPNELYLNNYDEFPGSFISFTLIMLLGSIAIAFLFIALEWTLLPIRLIKLMNLALGSLICMGYIQIMLLNGNLHALDGTGQVWSGSTTIVNSLIWLVAIVIVTEAGYHKEIVEKICKGACIYIALIQMITLCVLLVTTDYSQNRQREAMTTEHSLELAQKNNVLVFVLDCFEGDWFEEIVADNPDFVEPLSDFTYYRNGTSQFAHTSMAIPYMLTGVTWKNDLEEDYKSYAYRNSSALYELAESGCDVGVYTNVSYLSDDAKLLTSNYRTGVKRKYDISTTLKLMWKASMYKAMPFGLKVKYEYYSGDMSSMVLSENVWNIDNDIPFYNTIEQTGLSVSKNYDKAFRFYHMRGPHGPFYLSDDIKYEPTGREVTVQSQGRGSLKIVYEYLQQLKNIGLYDDATIIITADHGQGYILDSDKISGKPDRTSRPIFLIKKPQEKGTGMNINSAPVSQAELLPTIMSALGLEGEKYGRSFDQIGEDERRERTYLDIYDYFNVQYTINGDAAKIDSWNITKAQYDR
;
A
#
# COMPACT_ATOMS: atom_id res chain seq x y z
N MET A 1 -28.49 -18.50 6.95
CA MET A 1 -28.20 -18.69 5.49
C MET A 1 -28.67 -17.42 4.82
N ASP A 2 -27.78 -16.63 4.30
CA ASP A 2 -28.08 -15.30 3.75
C ASP A 2 -28.94 -15.46 2.49
N MET A 3 -29.95 -14.61 2.31
CA MET A 3 -30.89 -14.64 1.19
C MET A 3 -30.16 -14.60 -0.17
N GLN A 4 -29.01 -13.95 -0.27
CA GLN A 4 -28.16 -13.91 -1.44
C GLN A 4 -27.60 -15.28 -1.82
N ASN A 5 -27.23 -16.11 -0.86
CA ASN A 5 -26.70 -17.46 -1.10
C ASN A 5 -27.80 -18.40 -1.58
N CYS A 6 -29.04 -18.20 -1.11
CA CYS A 6 -30.20 -18.93 -1.61
C CYS A 6 -30.51 -18.57 -3.07
N VAL A 7 -30.43 -17.30 -3.44
CA VAL A 7 -30.68 -16.84 -4.82
C VAL A 7 -29.62 -17.37 -5.79
N ILE A 8 -28.33 -17.40 -5.39
CA ILE A 8 -27.27 -17.97 -6.21
C ILE A 8 -27.45 -19.48 -6.40
N ALA A 9 -27.81 -20.20 -5.32
CA ALA A 9 -28.08 -21.64 -5.40
C ALA A 9 -29.30 -21.94 -6.28
N LEU A 10 -30.37 -21.16 -6.16
CA LEU A 10 -31.56 -21.26 -7.03
C LEU A 10 -31.26 -20.91 -8.49
N TYR A 11 -30.40 -19.94 -8.74
CA TYR A 11 -29.94 -19.55 -10.08
C TYR A 11 -29.12 -20.67 -10.75
N ILE A 12 -28.20 -21.27 -10.01
CA ILE A 12 -27.41 -22.43 -10.50
C ILE A 12 -28.32 -23.62 -10.77
N PHE A 13 -29.29 -23.87 -9.87
CA PHE A 13 -30.28 -24.95 -10.04
C PHE A 13 -31.21 -24.72 -11.23
N PHE A 14 -31.68 -23.49 -11.42
CA PHE A 14 -32.55 -23.11 -12.56
C PHE A 14 -31.84 -23.28 -13.90
N TRP A 15 -30.63 -22.77 -14.03
CA TRP A 15 -29.83 -22.93 -15.24
C TRP A 15 -29.44 -24.39 -15.49
N GLY A 16 -29.22 -25.15 -14.42
CA GLY A 16 -29.07 -26.60 -14.50
C GLY A 16 -30.26 -27.28 -15.19
N GLY A 17 -31.45 -26.92 -14.77
CA GLY A 17 -32.67 -27.43 -15.38
C GLY A 17 -32.87 -26.99 -16.84
N VAL A 18 -32.56 -25.73 -17.18
CA VAL A 18 -32.70 -25.18 -18.53
C VAL A 18 -31.72 -25.84 -19.48
N SER A 19 -30.48 -26.04 -19.08
CA SER A 19 -29.45 -26.65 -19.93
C SER A 19 -29.72 -28.14 -20.12
N GLU A 20 -30.31 -28.83 -19.13
CA GLU A 20 -30.78 -30.21 -19.31
C GLU A 20 -31.86 -30.31 -20.36
N VAL A 21 -32.83 -29.39 -20.41
CA VAL A 21 -33.89 -29.34 -21.41
C VAL A 21 -33.30 -29.09 -22.82
N ILE A 22 -32.34 -28.19 -22.95
CA ILE A 22 -31.64 -27.89 -24.18
C ILE A 22 -30.88 -29.12 -24.68
N TRP A 23 -30.14 -29.80 -23.77
CA TRP A 23 -29.38 -31.00 -24.08
C TRP A 23 -30.27 -32.15 -24.51
N GLN A 24 -31.42 -32.36 -23.85
CA GLN A 24 -32.43 -33.37 -24.27
C GLN A 24 -32.95 -33.12 -25.67
N LYS A 25 -33.11 -31.86 -26.08
CA LYS A 25 -33.54 -31.49 -27.44
C LYS A 25 -32.46 -31.71 -28.49
N ILE A 26 -31.20 -31.48 -28.15
CA ILE A 26 -30.08 -31.60 -29.10
C ILE A 26 -29.68 -33.06 -29.32
N TYR A 27 -29.75 -33.89 -28.27
CA TYR A 27 -29.30 -35.31 -28.33
C TYR A 27 -30.45 -36.32 -28.22
N LYS A 28 -31.47 -36.16 -29.04
CA LYS A 28 -32.56 -37.12 -29.14
C LYS A 28 -32.03 -38.54 -29.42
N GLY A 29 -32.09 -39.45 -28.43
CA GLY A 29 -32.04 -40.89 -28.64
C GLY A 29 -30.89 -41.68 -28.03
N LYS A 30 -29.96 -41.14 -27.26
CA LYS A 30 -28.94 -41.93 -26.53
C LYS A 30 -29.37 -42.20 -25.10
N LYS A 31 -29.31 -43.51 -24.69
CA LYS A 31 -29.60 -43.93 -23.31
C LYS A 31 -28.71 -43.19 -22.32
N ARG A 32 -29.35 -42.67 -21.27
CA ARG A 32 -28.70 -41.98 -20.16
C ARG A 32 -28.00 -42.98 -19.26
N ASP A 33 -26.67 -43.01 -19.26
CA ASP A 33 -25.88 -43.46 -18.14
C ASP A 33 -25.65 -42.28 -17.21
N GLY A 34 -25.55 -42.50 -15.87
CA GLY A 34 -25.30 -41.46 -14.85
C GLY A 34 -24.06 -40.58 -15.14
N LYS A 35 -23.14 -41.12 -15.97
CA LYS A 35 -21.94 -40.44 -16.50
C LYS A 35 -22.25 -39.19 -17.33
N ASN A 36 -23.37 -39.20 -18.06
CA ASN A 36 -23.79 -38.05 -18.90
C ASN A 36 -24.35 -36.88 -18.04
N TYR A 37 -24.89 -37.18 -16.87
CA TYR A 37 -25.42 -36.13 -15.96
C TYR A 37 -24.32 -35.25 -15.38
N LEU A 38 -23.21 -35.83 -14.95
CA LEU A 38 -22.04 -35.09 -14.44
C LEU A 38 -21.39 -34.20 -15.52
N GLN A 39 -21.32 -34.69 -16.78
CA GLN A 39 -20.87 -33.84 -17.88
C GLN A 39 -21.77 -32.65 -18.15
N ILE A 40 -23.10 -32.82 -17.99
CA ILE A 40 -24.05 -31.72 -18.13
C ILE A 40 -23.85 -30.69 -17.05
N VAL A 41 -23.84 -31.10 -15.79
CA VAL A 41 -23.59 -30.20 -14.64
C VAL A 41 -22.27 -29.43 -14.81
N ARG A 42 -21.23 -30.08 -15.27
CA ARG A 42 -19.94 -29.49 -15.56
C ARG A 42 -19.98 -28.43 -16.66
N THR A 43 -20.66 -28.72 -17.76
CA THR A 43 -20.84 -27.76 -18.86
C THR A 43 -21.62 -26.56 -18.38
N GLU A 44 -22.59 -26.74 -17.52
CA GLU A 44 -23.42 -25.72 -16.95
C GLU A 44 -22.63 -24.81 -15.97
N ILE A 45 -21.82 -25.40 -15.10
CA ILE A 45 -20.90 -24.63 -14.24
C ILE A 45 -19.95 -23.79 -15.08
N PHE A 46 -19.43 -24.37 -16.20
CA PHE A 46 -18.60 -23.65 -17.16
C PHE A 46 -19.33 -22.45 -17.79
N PHE A 47 -20.52 -22.67 -18.35
CA PHE A 47 -21.28 -21.57 -18.96
C PHE A 47 -21.71 -20.53 -17.96
N THR A 48 -22.17 -20.94 -16.78
CA THR A 48 -22.60 -20.02 -15.72
C THR A 48 -21.44 -19.20 -15.21
N SER A 49 -20.29 -19.79 -14.93
CA SER A 49 -19.09 -19.07 -14.48
C SER A 49 -18.55 -18.13 -15.56
N THR A 50 -18.60 -18.53 -16.84
CA THR A 50 -18.20 -17.69 -17.97
C THR A 50 -19.13 -16.49 -18.13
N ILE A 51 -20.45 -16.70 -18.05
CA ILE A 51 -21.44 -15.61 -18.13
C ILE A 51 -21.28 -14.66 -16.94
N LEU A 52 -21.11 -15.18 -15.72
CA LEU A 52 -20.88 -14.35 -14.53
C LEU A 52 -19.58 -13.56 -14.63
N ALA A 53 -18.51 -14.13 -15.15
CA ALA A 53 -17.24 -13.44 -15.37
C ALA A 53 -17.38 -12.33 -16.44
N LEU A 54 -18.11 -12.60 -17.53
CA LEU A 54 -18.39 -11.63 -18.58
C LEU A 54 -19.27 -10.47 -18.08
N ILE A 55 -20.34 -10.74 -17.33
CA ILE A 55 -21.23 -9.72 -16.76
C ILE A 55 -20.46 -8.88 -15.74
N SER A 56 -19.63 -9.49 -14.91
CA SER A 56 -18.80 -8.79 -13.93
C SER A 56 -17.76 -7.89 -14.61
N GLY A 57 -17.13 -8.39 -15.68
CA GLY A 57 -16.21 -7.61 -16.51
C GLY A 57 -16.91 -6.44 -17.21
N MET A 58 -18.13 -6.64 -17.73
CA MET A 58 -18.92 -5.57 -18.34
C MET A 58 -19.37 -4.53 -17.33
N LYS A 59 -19.85 -4.93 -16.16
CA LYS A 59 -20.25 -3.99 -15.09
C LYS A 59 -19.08 -3.13 -14.63
N TRP A 60 -17.89 -3.73 -14.53
CA TRP A 60 -16.67 -3.02 -14.18
C TRP A 60 -16.18 -2.06 -15.27
N TYR A 61 -16.38 -2.43 -16.55
CA TYR A 61 -16.02 -1.61 -17.72
C TYR A 61 -16.95 -0.41 -17.94
N LEU A 62 -18.26 -0.58 -17.67
CA LEU A 62 -19.28 0.44 -17.98
C LEU A 62 -19.43 1.52 -16.91
N GLY A 63 -18.73 1.41 -15.76
CA GLY A 63 -18.88 2.37 -14.67
C GLY A 63 -20.27 2.33 -14.04
N SER A 64 -20.41 2.72 -12.82
CA SER A 64 -21.65 2.69 -12.03
C SER A 64 -22.67 3.73 -12.47
N GLY A 65 -23.23 3.58 -13.65
CA GLY A 65 -24.44 4.29 -14.07
C GLY A 65 -25.66 3.62 -13.44
N GLU A 66 -26.44 4.38 -12.69
CA GLU A 66 -27.66 3.93 -12.00
C GLU A 66 -28.65 3.25 -12.97
N SER A 67 -28.91 1.95 -12.80
CA SER A 67 -30.10 1.31 -13.31
C SER A 67 -30.71 0.38 -12.25
N THR A 68 -31.85 0.79 -11.78
CA THR A 68 -32.52 0.37 -10.56
C THR A 68 -33.12 -1.06 -10.57
N LEU A 69 -33.23 -1.73 -11.68
CA LEU A 69 -33.89 -3.05 -11.77
C LEU A 69 -32.91 -4.23 -11.62
N PHE A 70 -31.65 -4.05 -11.92
CA PHE A 70 -30.62 -5.07 -11.74
C PHE A 70 -29.78 -4.90 -10.46
N GLN A 71 -29.86 -3.77 -9.81
CA GLN A 71 -29.09 -3.46 -8.59
C GLN A 71 -29.45 -4.34 -7.40
N SER A 72 -30.73 -4.57 -7.15
CA SER A 72 -31.18 -5.42 -6.04
C SER A 72 -30.85 -6.91 -6.20
N PHE A 73 -30.63 -7.38 -7.42
CA PHE A 73 -30.17 -8.75 -7.71
C PHE A 73 -28.64 -8.91 -7.64
N TRP A 74 -27.86 -7.81 -7.73
CA TRP A 74 -26.45 -7.82 -8.02
C TRP A 74 -25.58 -6.94 -7.12
N ASP A 75 -26.11 -6.48 -5.99
CA ASP A 75 -25.38 -5.72 -4.95
C ASP A 75 -24.27 -6.51 -4.23
N ILE A 76 -23.77 -7.53 -4.92
CA ILE A 76 -22.53 -8.17 -4.57
C ILE A 76 -21.42 -7.31 -5.19
N GLU A 77 -20.58 -6.71 -4.38
CA GLU A 77 -19.47 -5.88 -4.83
C GLU A 77 -18.73 -6.49 -6.04
N ALA A 78 -18.46 -5.71 -7.07
CA ALA A 78 -17.77 -6.17 -8.29
C ALA A 78 -16.43 -6.89 -7.96
N ARG A 79 -15.76 -6.50 -6.86
CA ARG A 79 -14.57 -7.18 -6.30
C ARG A 79 -14.83 -8.65 -5.96
N THR A 80 -16.03 -9.00 -5.49
CA THR A 80 -16.38 -10.38 -5.14
C THR A 80 -16.49 -11.25 -6.40
N TYR A 81 -17.03 -10.72 -7.49
CA TYR A 81 -17.11 -11.45 -8.76
C TYR A 81 -15.76 -11.66 -9.43
N VAL A 82 -14.90 -10.66 -9.41
CA VAL A 82 -13.52 -10.78 -9.89
C VAL A 82 -12.76 -11.82 -9.06
N HIS A 83 -12.95 -11.83 -7.75
CA HIS A 83 -12.26 -12.74 -6.82
C HIS A 83 -12.64 -14.22 -7.03
N TYR A 84 -13.89 -14.52 -7.37
CA TYR A 84 -14.39 -15.88 -7.49
C TYR A 84 -14.66 -16.29 -8.96
N GLY A 85 -15.08 -15.37 -9.81
CA GLY A 85 -15.39 -15.65 -11.22
C GLY A 85 -14.14 -15.95 -12.03
N ILE A 86 -13.03 -15.24 -11.80
CA ILE A 86 -11.78 -15.46 -12.53
C ILE A 86 -11.17 -16.84 -12.22
N PRO A 87 -10.95 -17.25 -10.96
CA PRO A 87 -10.47 -18.61 -10.66
C PRO A 87 -11.40 -19.70 -11.16
N LEU A 88 -12.73 -19.55 -11.04
CA LEU A 88 -13.71 -20.51 -11.57
C LEU A 88 -13.66 -20.58 -13.09
N PHE A 89 -13.50 -19.45 -13.78
CA PHE A 89 -13.30 -19.40 -15.23
C PHE A 89 -12.02 -20.13 -15.65
N PHE A 90 -10.88 -19.86 -14.98
CA PHE A 90 -9.62 -20.54 -15.27
C PHE A 90 -9.72 -22.05 -15.09
N VAL A 91 -10.30 -22.49 -13.98
CA VAL A 91 -10.48 -23.93 -13.73
C VAL A 91 -11.43 -24.55 -14.76
N SER A 92 -12.50 -23.86 -15.13
CA SER A 92 -13.49 -24.33 -16.09
C SER A 92 -12.95 -24.42 -17.52
N VAL A 93 -12.05 -23.51 -17.93
CA VAL A 93 -11.39 -23.55 -19.25
C VAL A 93 -10.22 -24.53 -19.26
N ALA A 94 -9.38 -24.51 -18.25
CA ALA A 94 -8.22 -25.38 -18.17
C ALA A 94 -8.61 -26.86 -18.00
N GLN A 95 -9.70 -27.15 -17.28
CA GLN A 95 -10.13 -28.50 -16.97
C GLN A 95 -10.51 -29.31 -18.22
N PRO A 96 -11.35 -28.85 -19.18
CA PRO A 96 -11.66 -29.61 -20.41
C PRO A 96 -10.43 -29.85 -21.27
N ILE A 97 -9.55 -28.85 -21.40
CA ILE A 97 -8.30 -28.96 -22.15
C ILE A 97 -7.39 -29.98 -21.50
N MET A 98 -7.22 -29.88 -20.18
CA MET A 98 -6.40 -30.78 -19.37
C MET A 98 -6.91 -32.22 -19.43
N MET A 99 -8.23 -32.41 -19.34
CA MET A 99 -8.85 -33.72 -19.33
C MET A 99 -8.83 -34.39 -20.70
N ASN A 100 -9.06 -33.66 -21.78
CA ASN A 100 -9.00 -34.19 -23.15
C ASN A 100 -7.58 -34.61 -23.55
N THR A 101 -6.55 -33.88 -23.04
CA THR A 101 -5.14 -34.14 -23.36
C THR A 101 -4.53 -35.27 -22.53
N LEU A 102 -4.93 -35.38 -21.24
CA LEU A 102 -4.32 -36.32 -20.30
C LEU A 102 -4.93 -37.73 -20.31
N PHE A 103 -6.20 -37.87 -20.66
CA PHE A 103 -6.97 -39.04 -20.27
C PHE A 103 -7.70 -39.77 -21.40
N HIS A 104 -7.12 -39.84 -22.62
CA HIS A 104 -7.77 -40.40 -23.83
C HIS A 104 -8.28 -41.84 -23.76
N LYS A 105 -7.93 -42.66 -22.78
CA LYS A 105 -8.37 -44.07 -22.72
C LYS A 105 -8.81 -44.61 -21.32
N HIS A 106 -8.44 -43.99 -20.23
CA HIS A 106 -8.81 -44.42 -18.85
C HIS A 106 -9.51 -43.34 -18.05
N ALA A 107 -9.97 -42.32 -18.73
CA ALA A 107 -10.43 -41.08 -18.16
C ALA A 107 -11.75 -41.17 -17.40
N GLN A 108 -12.60 -42.16 -17.69
CA GLN A 108 -13.99 -42.12 -17.22
C GLN A 108 -14.11 -42.21 -15.69
N ASP A 109 -13.35 -43.10 -15.03
CA ASP A 109 -13.45 -43.29 -13.57
C ASP A 109 -12.77 -42.18 -12.79
N TRP A 110 -11.66 -41.63 -13.27
CA TRP A 110 -10.97 -40.52 -12.70
C TRP A 110 -11.76 -39.21 -12.82
N MET A 111 -12.45 -39.02 -13.93
CA MET A 111 -13.28 -37.84 -14.17
C MET A 111 -14.42 -37.71 -13.18
N GLU A 112 -15.07 -38.83 -12.82
CA GLU A 112 -16.20 -38.82 -11.90
C GLU A 112 -15.79 -38.33 -10.50
N HIS A 113 -14.66 -38.81 -9.97
CA HIS A 113 -14.19 -38.40 -8.64
C HIS A 113 -13.65 -36.98 -8.60
N PHE A 114 -12.95 -36.54 -9.64
CA PHE A 114 -12.47 -35.18 -9.75
C PHE A 114 -13.61 -34.16 -9.91
N ASP A 115 -14.62 -34.53 -10.71
CA ASP A 115 -15.80 -33.70 -10.92
C ASP A 115 -16.65 -33.57 -9.64
N VAL A 116 -16.77 -34.63 -8.83
CA VAL A 116 -17.43 -34.58 -7.53
C VAL A 116 -16.66 -33.67 -6.54
N GLY A 117 -15.35 -33.83 -6.47
CA GLY A 117 -14.51 -32.99 -5.62
C GLY A 117 -14.55 -31.52 -6.02
N PHE A 118 -14.54 -31.23 -7.31
CA PHE A 118 -14.68 -29.90 -7.85
C PHE A 118 -16.06 -29.29 -7.57
N PHE A 119 -17.12 -30.09 -7.74
CA PHE A 119 -18.50 -29.69 -7.39
C PHE A 119 -18.63 -29.37 -5.90
N MET A 120 -18.09 -30.22 -5.03
CA MET A 120 -18.08 -29.98 -3.58
C MET A 120 -17.27 -28.73 -3.22
N LEU A 121 -16.15 -28.48 -3.89
CA LEU A 121 -15.38 -27.25 -3.75
C LEU A 121 -16.19 -26.00 -4.10
N CYS A 122 -16.89 -26.03 -5.23
CA CYS A 122 -17.75 -24.93 -5.68
C CYS A 122 -18.91 -24.71 -4.69
N LEU A 123 -19.53 -25.80 -4.24
CA LEU A 123 -20.63 -25.75 -3.26
C LEU A 123 -20.16 -25.19 -1.91
N CYS A 124 -19.03 -25.66 -1.40
CA CYS A 124 -18.42 -25.12 -0.16
C CYS A 124 -18.09 -23.64 -0.32
N THR A 125 -17.54 -23.23 -1.48
CA THR A 125 -17.24 -21.83 -1.78
C THR A 125 -18.50 -20.95 -1.71
N ILE A 126 -19.60 -21.41 -2.27
CA ILE A 126 -20.87 -20.68 -2.28
C ILE A 126 -21.48 -20.63 -0.88
N LEU A 127 -21.49 -21.74 -0.16
CA LEU A 127 -22.11 -21.84 1.17
C LEU A 127 -21.35 -21.10 2.26
N LEU A 128 -20.03 -21.00 2.16
CA LEU A 128 -19.16 -20.43 3.19
C LEU A 128 -18.83 -18.95 2.94
N LYS A 129 -19.29 -18.38 1.83
CA LYS A 129 -19.00 -17.01 1.41
C LYS A 129 -19.35 -15.93 2.46
N GLY A 130 -20.38 -16.15 3.26
CA GLY A 130 -20.86 -15.18 4.27
C GLY A 130 -20.19 -15.30 5.65
N THR A 131 -19.39 -16.34 5.89
CA THR A 131 -18.95 -16.71 7.24
C THR A 131 -17.45 -16.83 7.41
N ILE A 132 -16.66 -16.84 6.32
CA ILE A 132 -15.23 -17.14 6.38
C ILE A 132 -14.42 -15.98 5.80
N CYS A 133 -13.43 -15.50 6.57
CA CYS A 133 -12.46 -14.52 6.09
C CYS A 133 -11.55 -15.11 5.00
N ASN A 134 -10.84 -14.26 4.23
CA ASN A 134 -10.01 -14.69 3.09
C ASN A 134 -9.01 -15.81 3.42
N ARG A 135 -8.49 -15.86 4.64
CA ARG A 135 -7.53 -16.88 5.12
C ARG A 135 -8.21 -18.23 5.26
N ASP A 136 -9.37 -18.27 5.89
CA ASP A 136 -10.11 -19.50 6.14
C ASP A 136 -10.64 -20.10 4.85
N TYR A 137 -11.01 -19.25 3.88
CA TYR A 137 -11.39 -19.67 2.54
C TYR A 137 -10.26 -20.44 1.84
N VAL A 138 -9.04 -19.92 1.85
CA VAL A 138 -7.87 -20.59 1.24
C VAL A 138 -7.61 -21.94 1.91
N ILE A 139 -7.76 -22.02 3.22
CA ILE A 139 -7.60 -23.28 3.99
C ILE A 139 -8.69 -24.27 3.59
N VAL A 140 -9.95 -23.86 3.56
CA VAL A 140 -11.08 -24.74 3.18
C VAL A 140 -10.94 -25.24 1.75
N VAL A 141 -10.61 -24.37 0.82
CA VAL A 141 -10.34 -24.73 -0.58
C VAL A 141 -9.18 -25.74 -0.68
N GLY A 142 -8.09 -25.48 0.04
CA GLY A 142 -6.94 -26.37 0.11
C GLY A 142 -7.29 -27.75 0.69
N VAL A 143 -8.04 -27.79 1.77
CA VAL A 143 -8.51 -29.04 2.39
C VAL A 143 -9.44 -29.81 1.48
N CYS A 144 -10.41 -29.18 0.81
CA CYS A 144 -11.31 -29.82 -0.16
C CYS A 144 -10.55 -30.39 -1.34
N LEU A 145 -9.55 -29.66 -1.88
CA LEU A 145 -8.68 -30.17 -2.95
C LEU A 145 -7.87 -31.37 -2.49
N ILE A 146 -7.29 -31.35 -1.30
CA ILE A 146 -6.54 -32.47 -0.73
C ILE A 146 -7.45 -33.68 -0.53
N LEU A 147 -8.63 -33.50 0.04
CA LEU A 147 -9.60 -34.59 0.26
C LEU A 147 -10.07 -35.21 -1.04
N SER A 148 -10.43 -34.39 -2.05
CA SER A 148 -10.80 -34.86 -3.37
C SER A 148 -9.66 -35.64 -4.05
N PHE A 149 -8.43 -35.17 -3.87
CA PHE A 149 -7.24 -35.83 -4.38
C PHE A 149 -6.97 -37.17 -3.65
N LEU A 150 -7.07 -37.21 -2.32
CA LEU A 150 -6.91 -38.45 -1.53
C LEU A 150 -8.00 -39.49 -1.86
N GLU A 151 -9.25 -39.04 -2.07
CA GLU A 151 -10.34 -39.91 -2.50
C GLU A 151 -10.05 -40.52 -3.87
N THR A 152 -9.61 -39.70 -4.82
CA THR A 152 -9.17 -40.16 -6.14
C THR A 152 -8.05 -41.20 -6.04
N MET A 153 -7.08 -40.99 -5.16
CA MET A 153 -6.01 -41.94 -4.91
C MET A 153 -6.50 -43.27 -4.30
N TYR A 154 -7.40 -43.19 -3.34
CA TYR A 154 -7.94 -44.36 -2.65
C TYR A 154 -8.71 -45.30 -3.59
N HIS A 155 -9.50 -44.74 -4.50
CA HIS A 155 -10.29 -45.54 -5.46
C HIS A 155 -9.50 -46.05 -6.65
N ASN A 156 -8.32 -45.51 -6.92
CA ASN A 156 -7.53 -45.86 -8.11
C ASN A 156 -6.39 -46.84 -7.75
N LYS A 157 -6.73 -48.14 -7.61
CA LYS A 157 -5.75 -49.24 -7.36
C LYS A 157 -4.69 -49.43 -8.47
N SER A 158 -4.73 -48.64 -9.52
CA SER A 158 -3.84 -48.75 -10.70
C SER A 158 -2.68 -47.75 -10.69
N TYR A 159 -2.29 -47.16 -9.57
CA TYR A 159 -1.14 -46.31 -9.50
C TYR A 159 0.15 -47.06 -9.84
N LYS A 160 0.65 -46.79 -11.03
CA LYS A 160 1.98 -47.26 -11.41
C LYS A 160 3.00 -46.34 -10.74
N TYR A 161 3.75 -46.85 -9.78
CA TYR A 161 4.91 -46.10 -9.25
C TYR A 161 5.82 -45.71 -10.40
N LEU A 162 6.36 -44.50 -10.34
CA LEU A 162 7.33 -44.01 -11.28
C LEU A 162 8.51 -44.98 -11.35
N THR A 163 8.88 -45.41 -12.55
CA THR A 163 10.09 -46.21 -12.77
C THR A 163 11.34 -45.32 -12.53
N LYS A 164 12.52 -45.92 -12.40
CA LYS A 164 13.79 -45.18 -12.29
C LYS A 164 13.99 -44.24 -13.50
N ASP A 165 13.53 -44.63 -14.68
CA ASP A 165 13.66 -43.81 -15.88
C ASP A 165 12.61 -42.69 -15.93
N ASP A 166 11.41 -42.94 -15.43
CA ASP A 166 10.39 -41.91 -15.22
C ASP A 166 10.87 -40.85 -14.22
N LEU A 167 11.52 -41.26 -13.15
CA LEU A 167 12.08 -40.37 -12.14
C LEU A 167 13.22 -39.52 -12.71
N LYS A 168 14.11 -40.11 -13.51
CA LYS A 168 15.17 -39.35 -14.21
C LYS A 168 14.58 -38.32 -15.17
N TRP A 169 13.54 -38.72 -15.90
CA TRP A 169 12.87 -37.81 -16.81
C TRP A 169 12.18 -36.67 -16.05
N ALA A 170 11.43 -36.98 -14.98
CA ALA A 170 10.78 -36.00 -14.12
C ALA A 170 11.81 -34.99 -13.58
N LEU A 171 12.92 -35.48 -13.02
CA LEU A 171 14.01 -34.64 -12.53
C LEU A 171 14.53 -33.67 -13.61
N ARG A 172 14.83 -34.19 -14.79
CA ARG A 172 15.33 -33.38 -15.93
C ARG A 172 14.26 -32.38 -16.45
N SER A 173 13.00 -32.68 -16.26
CA SER A 173 11.89 -31.83 -16.65
C SER A 173 11.60 -30.72 -15.62
N THR A 174 11.59 -31.07 -14.34
CA THR A 174 11.22 -30.18 -13.24
C THR A 174 12.35 -29.27 -12.79
N LEU A 175 13.58 -29.80 -12.72
CA LEU A 175 14.71 -29.07 -12.12
C LEU A 175 15.00 -27.70 -12.76
N PRO A 176 15.04 -27.52 -14.10
CA PRO A 176 15.30 -26.20 -14.70
C PRO A 176 14.25 -25.16 -14.32
N ILE A 177 13.00 -25.58 -14.22
CA ILE A 177 11.86 -24.71 -13.91
C ILE A 177 11.88 -24.31 -12.43
N VAL A 178 12.08 -25.28 -11.54
CA VAL A 178 12.17 -25.05 -10.10
C VAL A 178 13.39 -24.18 -9.76
N MET A 179 14.53 -24.41 -10.42
CA MET A 179 15.70 -23.55 -10.25
C MET A 179 15.41 -22.10 -10.70
N ALA A 180 14.70 -21.93 -11.80
CA ALA A 180 14.30 -20.59 -12.24
C ALA A 180 13.34 -19.92 -11.24
N TRP A 181 12.42 -20.67 -10.61
CA TRP A 181 11.57 -20.17 -9.53
C TRP A 181 12.39 -19.75 -8.30
N ILE A 182 13.33 -20.58 -7.85
CA ILE A 182 14.20 -20.26 -6.71
C ILE A 182 15.00 -18.98 -7.01
N ILE A 183 15.58 -18.89 -8.21
CA ILE A 183 16.39 -17.73 -8.59
C ILE A 183 15.51 -16.48 -8.70
N THR A 184 14.37 -16.57 -9.36
CA THR A 184 13.51 -15.38 -9.57
C THR A 184 12.91 -14.88 -8.26
N LEU A 185 12.21 -15.75 -7.50
CA LEU A 185 11.43 -15.33 -6.34
C LEU A 185 12.21 -15.38 -5.03
N GLY A 186 13.17 -16.29 -4.92
CA GLY A 186 13.94 -16.48 -3.70
C GLY A 186 15.24 -15.69 -3.64
N ILE A 187 15.80 -15.33 -4.80
CA ILE A 187 17.09 -14.65 -4.87
C ILE A 187 16.97 -13.30 -5.56
N TYR A 188 16.59 -13.28 -6.85
CA TYR A 188 16.72 -12.08 -7.68
C TYR A 188 15.81 -10.94 -7.23
N LEU A 189 14.48 -11.13 -7.25
CA LEU A 189 13.55 -10.06 -6.96
C LEU A 189 13.70 -9.46 -5.55
N PRO A 190 13.83 -10.25 -4.46
CA PRO A 190 14.05 -9.69 -3.14
C PRO A 190 15.37 -8.93 -3.01
N ASN A 191 16.43 -9.46 -3.62
CA ASN A 191 17.76 -8.83 -3.54
C ASN A 191 17.89 -7.61 -4.45
N GLU A 192 17.25 -7.61 -5.61
CA GLU A 192 17.13 -6.43 -6.47
C GLU A 192 16.42 -5.30 -5.73
N LEU A 193 15.31 -5.60 -5.06
CA LEU A 193 14.60 -4.63 -4.22
C LEU A 193 15.51 -4.07 -3.11
N TYR A 194 16.19 -4.97 -2.38
CA TYR A 194 17.10 -4.58 -1.29
C TYR A 194 18.24 -3.70 -1.77
N LEU A 195 18.91 -4.05 -2.89
CA LEU A 195 20.07 -3.33 -3.38
C LEU A 195 19.72 -1.97 -4.00
N ASN A 196 18.58 -1.86 -4.65
CA ASN A 196 18.09 -0.59 -5.20
C ASN A 196 17.59 0.38 -4.11
N ASN A 197 17.29 -0.14 -2.92
CA ASN A 197 16.84 0.65 -1.77
C ASN A 197 17.69 0.31 -0.54
N TYR A 198 19.00 0.21 -0.73
CA TYR A 198 19.93 -0.26 0.30
C TYR A 198 19.91 0.59 1.57
N ASP A 199 19.67 1.86 1.42
CA ASP A 199 19.55 2.84 2.52
C ASP A 199 18.25 2.71 3.31
N GLU A 200 17.19 2.11 2.74
CA GLU A 200 15.87 1.95 3.36
C GLU A 200 15.72 0.63 4.13
N PHE A 201 16.48 -0.42 3.75
CA PHE A 201 16.31 -1.73 4.37
C PHE A 201 17.14 -1.92 5.64
N PRO A 202 16.50 -2.31 6.77
CA PRO A 202 17.23 -2.69 7.98
C PRO A 202 17.89 -4.06 7.82
N GLY A 203 19.03 -4.22 8.43
CA GLY A 203 19.69 -5.52 8.57
C GLY A 203 20.70 -5.86 7.48
N SER A 204 21.15 -7.10 7.49
CA SER A 204 22.25 -7.57 6.62
C SER A 204 21.72 -8.21 5.35
N PHE A 205 22.19 -7.74 4.20
CA PHE A 205 21.94 -8.36 2.89
C PHE A 205 22.13 -9.89 2.91
N ILE A 206 23.27 -10.36 3.47
CA ILE A 206 23.58 -11.79 3.53
C ILE A 206 22.55 -12.56 4.34
N SER A 207 22.10 -12.00 5.47
CA SER A 207 21.12 -12.67 6.34
C SER A 207 19.78 -12.86 5.63
N PHE A 208 19.26 -11.81 4.97
CA PHE A 208 18.03 -11.90 4.20
C PHE A 208 18.15 -12.86 3.02
N THR A 209 19.23 -12.74 2.24
CA THR A 209 19.48 -13.62 1.11
C THR A 209 19.54 -15.09 1.51
N LEU A 210 20.21 -15.42 2.61
CA LEU A 210 20.29 -16.80 3.10
C LEU A 210 18.92 -17.33 3.55
N ILE A 211 18.14 -16.54 4.28
CA ILE A 211 16.81 -16.97 4.76
C ILE A 211 15.88 -17.19 3.55
N MET A 212 15.86 -16.28 2.59
CA MET A 212 15.02 -16.39 1.40
C MET A 212 15.44 -17.57 0.53
N LEU A 213 16.75 -17.78 0.35
CA LEU A 213 17.30 -18.93 -0.38
C LEU A 213 16.93 -20.27 0.28
N LEU A 214 17.16 -20.39 1.58
CA LEU A 214 16.86 -21.63 2.31
C LEU A 214 15.35 -21.91 2.33
N GLY A 215 14.52 -20.87 2.53
CA GLY A 215 13.07 -20.99 2.44
C GLY A 215 12.61 -21.43 1.04
N SER A 216 13.17 -20.84 -0.01
CA SER A 216 12.85 -21.21 -1.39
C SER A 216 13.28 -22.63 -1.73
N ILE A 217 14.43 -23.08 -1.25
CA ILE A 217 14.90 -24.47 -1.41
C ILE A 217 13.98 -25.43 -0.68
N ALA A 218 13.55 -25.11 0.55
CA ALA A 218 12.64 -25.96 1.33
C ALA A 218 11.27 -26.10 0.63
N ILE A 219 10.71 -25.00 0.15
CA ILE A 219 9.45 -24.99 -0.62
C ILE A 219 9.61 -25.80 -1.91
N ALA A 220 10.71 -25.59 -2.65
CA ALA A 220 11.00 -26.32 -3.88
C ALA A 220 11.15 -27.83 -3.64
N PHE A 221 11.84 -28.21 -2.57
CA PHE A 221 11.98 -29.62 -2.17
C PHE A 221 10.62 -30.25 -1.85
N LEU A 222 9.80 -29.56 -1.05
CA LEU A 222 8.44 -30.00 -0.75
C LEU A 222 7.59 -30.13 -2.01
N PHE A 223 7.65 -29.16 -2.90
CA PHE A 223 6.95 -29.18 -4.18
C PHE A 223 7.36 -30.37 -5.03
N ILE A 224 8.66 -30.59 -5.24
CA ILE A 224 9.20 -31.75 -6.01
C ILE A 224 8.77 -33.06 -5.36
N ALA A 225 8.86 -33.18 -4.04
CA ALA A 225 8.44 -34.36 -3.32
C ALA A 225 6.96 -34.68 -3.51
N LEU A 226 6.08 -33.66 -3.39
CA LEU A 226 4.65 -33.79 -3.65
C LEU A 226 4.36 -34.12 -5.11
N GLU A 227 5.00 -33.42 -6.05
CA GLU A 227 4.84 -33.67 -7.48
C GLU A 227 5.18 -35.13 -7.84
N TRP A 228 6.32 -35.63 -7.38
CA TRP A 228 6.80 -36.97 -7.73
C TRP A 228 6.09 -38.11 -6.99
N THR A 229 5.60 -37.85 -5.79
CA THR A 229 4.88 -38.89 -5.03
C THR A 229 3.40 -38.98 -5.39
N LEU A 230 2.79 -37.84 -5.79
CA LEU A 230 1.36 -37.73 -5.94
C LEU A 230 0.89 -37.67 -7.40
N LEU A 231 1.75 -37.24 -8.35
CA LEU A 231 1.31 -36.96 -9.70
C LEU A 231 1.80 -37.99 -10.73
N PRO A 232 0.96 -38.38 -11.71
CA PRO A 232 1.41 -39.14 -12.86
C PRO A 232 2.27 -38.27 -13.80
N ILE A 233 3.18 -38.91 -14.55
CA ILE A 233 4.12 -38.23 -15.46
C ILE A 233 3.46 -37.20 -16.38
N ARG A 234 2.25 -37.47 -16.86
CA ARG A 234 1.52 -36.57 -17.74
C ARG A 234 1.16 -35.26 -17.03
N LEU A 235 0.75 -35.33 -15.76
CA LEU A 235 0.44 -34.16 -14.92
C LEU A 235 1.72 -33.41 -14.54
N ILE A 236 2.81 -34.10 -14.24
CA ILE A 236 4.13 -33.49 -14.01
C ILE A 236 4.54 -32.66 -15.22
N LYS A 237 4.40 -33.21 -16.43
CA LYS A 237 4.69 -32.48 -17.67
C LYS A 237 3.85 -31.22 -17.80
N LEU A 238 2.56 -31.31 -17.58
CA LEU A 238 1.62 -30.19 -17.68
C LEU A 238 1.93 -29.10 -16.66
N MET A 239 2.13 -29.50 -15.40
CA MET A 239 2.50 -28.55 -14.32
C MET A 239 3.81 -27.82 -14.63
N ASN A 240 4.83 -28.55 -15.07
CA ASN A 240 6.10 -27.96 -15.43
C ASN A 240 5.97 -26.93 -16.55
N LEU A 241 5.17 -27.23 -17.58
CA LEU A 241 4.89 -26.29 -18.67
C LEU A 241 4.13 -25.06 -18.16
N ALA A 242 3.12 -25.24 -17.32
CA ALA A 242 2.38 -24.13 -16.73
C ALA A 242 3.28 -23.26 -15.84
N LEU A 243 4.06 -23.87 -14.96
CA LEU A 243 5.00 -23.16 -14.08
C LEU A 243 6.10 -22.44 -14.86
N GLY A 244 6.65 -23.08 -15.88
CA GLY A 244 7.63 -22.44 -16.77
C GLY A 244 7.03 -21.25 -17.52
N SER A 245 5.78 -21.40 -17.99
CA SER A 245 5.05 -20.29 -18.63
C SER A 245 4.81 -19.14 -17.68
N LEU A 246 4.47 -19.42 -16.42
CA LEU A 246 4.29 -18.39 -15.38
C LEU A 246 5.59 -17.59 -15.12
N ILE A 247 6.76 -18.27 -15.07
CA ILE A 247 8.05 -17.57 -14.93
C ILE A 247 8.30 -16.67 -16.13
N CYS A 248 8.12 -17.19 -17.34
CA CYS A 248 8.32 -16.42 -18.57
C CYS A 248 7.40 -15.19 -18.60
N MET A 249 6.13 -15.37 -18.25
CA MET A 249 5.18 -14.27 -18.20
C MET A 249 5.47 -13.29 -17.08
N GLY A 250 5.92 -13.75 -15.90
CA GLY A 250 6.37 -12.87 -14.82
C GLY A 250 7.56 -12.00 -15.25
N TYR A 251 8.52 -12.58 -15.96
CA TYR A 251 9.65 -11.83 -16.52
C TYR A 251 9.23 -10.82 -17.59
N ILE A 252 8.32 -11.21 -18.49
CA ILE A 252 7.72 -10.30 -19.47
C ILE A 252 6.93 -9.18 -18.79
N GLN A 253 6.20 -9.50 -17.72
CA GLN A 253 5.48 -8.50 -16.94
C GLN A 253 6.43 -7.46 -16.37
N ILE A 254 7.53 -7.87 -15.74
CA ILE A 254 8.53 -6.99 -15.15
C ILE A 254 9.16 -6.07 -16.21
N MET A 255 9.52 -6.64 -17.36
CA MET A 255 10.30 -5.93 -18.37
C MET A 255 9.48 -5.10 -19.36
N LEU A 256 8.24 -5.52 -19.66
CA LEU A 256 7.48 -4.95 -20.77
C LEU A 256 6.05 -4.52 -20.42
N LEU A 257 5.40 -5.19 -19.46
CA LEU A 257 3.96 -5.00 -19.25
C LEU A 257 3.60 -4.12 -18.05
N ASN A 258 4.58 -3.78 -17.20
CA ASN A 258 4.32 -2.90 -16.06
C ASN A 258 4.07 -1.46 -16.48
N GLY A 259 4.59 -1.03 -17.62
CA GLY A 259 4.38 0.33 -18.14
C GLY A 259 4.77 1.41 -17.12
N ASN A 260 3.99 2.46 -17.10
CA ASN A 260 4.15 3.58 -16.18
C ASN A 260 3.32 3.34 -14.90
N LEU A 261 3.63 2.31 -14.13
CA LEU A 261 3.10 2.20 -12.77
C LEU A 261 3.67 3.34 -11.94
N HIS A 262 2.78 4.13 -11.31
CA HIS A 262 3.21 5.19 -10.39
C HIS A 262 3.94 4.60 -9.18
N ALA A 263 4.75 5.43 -8.53
CA ALA A 263 5.37 5.09 -7.27
C ALA A 263 4.31 4.70 -6.22
N LEU A 264 4.63 3.78 -5.33
CA LEU A 264 3.78 3.39 -4.22
C LEU A 264 4.04 4.33 -3.03
N ASP A 265 3.60 5.57 -3.17
CA ASP A 265 3.82 6.67 -2.24
C ASP A 265 2.69 6.87 -1.20
N GLY A 266 1.69 6.00 -1.24
CA GLY A 266 0.48 6.11 -0.40
C GLY A 266 -0.73 6.61 -1.18
N THR A 267 -0.55 7.17 -2.36
CA THR A 267 -1.65 7.42 -3.29
C THR A 267 -2.06 6.10 -3.93
N GLY A 268 -3.33 5.70 -3.79
CA GLY A 268 -3.81 4.44 -4.36
C GLY A 268 -3.59 4.38 -5.88
N GLN A 269 -3.13 3.24 -6.37
CA GLN A 269 -3.01 3.02 -7.81
C GLN A 269 -4.38 3.02 -8.48
N VAL A 270 -4.55 3.85 -9.51
CA VAL A 270 -5.76 3.85 -10.32
C VAL A 270 -5.68 2.73 -11.35
N TRP A 271 -6.36 1.62 -11.08
CA TRP A 271 -6.41 0.48 -11.98
C TRP A 271 -7.46 0.69 -13.08
N SER A 272 -7.01 0.99 -14.29
CA SER A 272 -7.90 1.01 -15.46
C SER A 272 -8.46 -0.39 -15.72
N GLY A 273 -9.80 -0.49 -15.79
CA GLY A 273 -10.49 -1.76 -16.01
C GLY A 273 -10.09 -2.45 -17.30
N SER A 274 -10.01 -1.71 -18.38
CA SER A 274 -9.61 -2.22 -19.69
C SER A 274 -8.18 -2.74 -19.71
N THR A 275 -7.24 -1.99 -19.16
CA THR A 275 -5.82 -2.38 -19.08
C THR A 275 -5.63 -3.65 -18.25
N THR A 276 -6.33 -3.76 -17.12
CA THR A 276 -6.27 -4.95 -16.25
C THR A 276 -6.81 -6.19 -16.94
N ILE A 277 -7.94 -6.06 -17.66
CA ILE A 277 -8.51 -7.18 -18.43
C ILE A 277 -7.56 -7.61 -19.53
N VAL A 278 -7.05 -6.68 -20.33
CA VAL A 278 -6.13 -6.98 -21.44
C VAL A 278 -4.86 -7.65 -20.91
N ASN A 279 -4.26 -7.14 -19.86
CA ASN A 279 -3.07 -7.74 -19.23
C ASN A 279 -3.36 -9.17 -18.74
N SER A 280 -4.48 -9.38 -18.07
CA SER A 280 -4.90 -10.71 -17.57
C SER A 280 -5.17 -11.69 -18.70
N LEU A 281 -5.77 -11.23 -19.81
CA LEU A 281 -5.98 -12.05 -21.01
C LEU A 281 -4.66 -12.45 -21.69
N ILE A 282 -3.70 -11.53 -21.78
CA ILE A 282 -2.36 -11.84 -22.32
C ILE A 282 -1.73 -12.98 -21.51
N TRP A 283 -1.78 -12.91 -20.18
CA TRP A 283 -1.25 -13.96 -19.31
C TRP A 283 -1.96 -15.29 -19.54
N LEU A 284 -3.30 -15.28 -19.53
CA LEU A 284 -4.09 -16.49 -19.73
C LEU A 284 -3.78 -17.17 -21.08
N VAL A 285 -3.87 -16.39 -22.15
CA VAL A 285 -3.65 -16.89 -23.52
C VAL A 285 -2.22 -17.44 -23.66
N ALA A 286 -1.21 -16.74 -23.16
CA ALA A 286 0.17 -17.19 -23.24
C ALA A 286 0.38 -18.51 -22.47
N ILE A 287 -0.13 -18.62 -21.24
CA ILE A 287 -0.01 -19.84 -20.42
C ILE A 287 -0.73 -21.02 -21.11
N VAL A 288 -1.95 -20.81 -21.59
CA VAL A 288 -2.73 -21.86 -22.25
C VAL A 288 -2.03 -22.32 -23.55
N ILE A 289 -1.60 -21.39 -24.40
CA ILE A 289 -0.93 -21.73 -25.67
C ILE A 289 0.38 -22.49 -25.41
N VAL A 290 1.23 -22.00 -24.50
CA VAL A 290 2.54 -22.64 -24.23
C VAL A 290 2.33 -24.02 -23.60
N THR A 291 1.37 -24.14 -22.68
CA THR A 291 1.07 -25.40 -22.00
C THR A 291 0.52 -26.44 -22.98
N GLU A 292 -0.46 -26.07 -23.78
CA GLU A 292 -1.07 -26.96 -24.77
C GLU A 292 -0.08 -27.33 -25.89
N ALA A 293 0.60 -26.33 -26.46
CA ALA A 293 1.58 -26.59 -27.51
C ALA A 293 2.76 -27.42 -27.00
N GLY A 294 3.25 -27.15 -25.78
CA GLY A 294 4.36 -27.87 -25.16
C GLY A 294 3.99 -29.31 -24.77
N TYR A 295 2.71 -29.54 -24.42
CA TYR A 295 2.25 -30.88 -24.14
C TYR A 295 2.33 -31.78 -25.40
N HIS A 296 1.97 -31.28 -26.57
CA HIS A 296 1.96 -32.01 -27.83
C HIS A 296 3.27 -31.92 -28.60
N LYS A 297 4.07 -30.86 -28.45
CA LYS A 297 5.27 -30.60 -29.22
C LYS A 297 6.50 -30.50 -28.34
N GLU A 298 7.39 -31.50 -28.41
CA GLU A 298 8.62 -31.54 -27.59
C GLU A 298 9.53 -30.32 -27.80
N ILE A 299 9.52 -29.72 -29.00
CA ILE A 299 10.27 -28.50 -29.27
C ILE A 299 9.83 -27.31 -28.39
N VAL A 300 8.50 -27.17 -28.18
CA VAL A 300 7.97 -26.10 -27.34
C VAL A 300 8.32 -26.32 -25.87
N GLU A 301 8.31 -27.57 -25.39
CA GLU A 301 8.78 -27.94 -24.05
C GLU A 301 10.26 -27.58 -23.87
N LYS A 302 11.10 -27.91 -24.84
CA LYS A 302 12.54 -27.55 -24.83
C LYS A 302 12.75 -26.04 -24.82
N ILE A 303 11.98 -25.29 -25.62
CA ILE A 303 12.04 -23.82 -25.64
C ILE A 303 11.63 -23.23 -24.28
N CYS A 304 10.54 -23.71 -23.67
CA CYS A 304 10.09 -23.25 -22.36
C CYS A 304 11.15 -23.46 -21.28
N LYS A 305 11.76 -24.65 -21.21
CA LYS A 305 12.87 -24.94 -20.29
C LYS A 305 14.10 -24.06 -20.57
N GLY A 306 14.45 -23.89 -21.84
CA GLY A 306 15.56 -23.03 -22.25
C GLY A 306 15.34 -21.58 -21.85
N ALA A 307 14.11 -21.07 -22.03
CA ALA A 307 13.73 -19.73 -21.59
C ALA A 307 13.86 -19.55 -20.07
N CYS A 308 13.40 -20.52 -19.26
CA CYS A 308 13.58 -20.52 -17.81
C CYS A 308 15.06 -20.45 -17.42
N ILE A 309 15.93 -21.26 -18.04
CA ILE A 309 17.38 -21.21 -17.77
C ILE A 309 17.96 -19.85 -18.16
N TYR A 310 17.58 -19.33 -19.33
CA TYR A 310 18.06 -18.04 -19.82
C TYR A 310 17.66 -16.89 -18.90
N ILE A 311 16.39 -16.87 -18.45
CA ILE A 311 15.89 -15.88 -17.49
C ILE A 311 16.70 -15.95 -16.19
N ALA A 312 16.90 -17.15 -15.65
CA ALA A 312 17.67 -17.35 -14.44
C ALA A 312 19.13 -16.83 -14.57
N LEU A 313 19.78 -17.10 -15.70
CA LEU A 313 21.14 -16.62 -15.97
C LEU A 313 21.21 -15.10 -16.07
N ILE A 314 20.29 -14.47 -16.83
CA ILE A 314 20.24 -13.00 -16.92
C ILE A 314 20.03 -12.39 -15.54
N GLN A 315 19.09 -12.89 -14.77
CA GLN A 315 18.80 -12.37 -13.42
C GLN A 315 20.02 -12.48 -12.50
N MET A 316 20.76 -13.57 -12.55
CA MET A 316 22.01 -13.71 -11.78
C MET A 316 23.10 -12.74 -12.24
N ILE A 317 23.22 -12.51 -13.55
CA ILE A 317 24.16 -11.51 -14.09
C ILE A 317 23.76 -10.11 -13.63
N THR A 318 22.47 -9.76 -13.75
CA THR A 318 21.96 -8.45 -13.29
C THR A 318 22.19 -8.26 -11.79
N LEU A 319 21.97 -9.30 -10.97
CA LEU A 319 22.25 -9.24 -9.54
C LEU A 319 23.75 -9.01 -9.26
N CYS A 320 24.63 -9.67 -9.99
CA CYS A 320 26.08 -9.42 -9.87
C CYS A 320 26.45 -7.97 -10.23
N VAL A 321 25.83 -7.40 -11.26
CA VAL A 321 26.04 -5.99 -11.63
C VAL A 321 25.55 -5.08 -10.50
N LEU A 322 24.35 -5.29 -9.99
CA LEU A 322 23.80 -4.52 -8.87
C LEU A 322 24.71 -4.57 -7.64
N LEU A 323 25.22 -5.76 -7.28
CA LEU A 323 26.14 -5.92 -6.14
C LEU A 323 27.43 -5.09 -6.29
N VAL A 324 27.88 -4.84 -7.50
CA VAL A 324 29.08 -4.03 -7.76
C VAL A 324 28.78 -2.55 -7.87
N THR A 325 27.59 -2.18 -8.34
CA THR A 325 27.19 -0.78 -8.60
C THR A 325 26.48 -0.11 -7.44
N THR A 326 25.98 -0.87 -6.45
CA THR A 326 25.31 -0.32 -5.27
C THR A 326 26.29 0.48 -4.42
N ASP A 327 25.92 1.69 -4.08
CA ASP A 327 26.68 2.54 -3.15
C ASP A 327 26.39 2.15 -1.70
N TYR A 328 27.29 1.36 -1.11
CA TYR A 328 27.19 0.91 0.28
C TYR A 328 27.60 1.98 1.31
N SER A 329 28.11 3.13 0.87
CA SER A 329 28.49 4.23 1.77
C SER A 329 27.27 5.00 2.32
N GLN A 330 26.17 4.98 1.59
CA GLN A 330 24.92 5.66 1.93
C GLN A 330 24.05 4.90 2.94
N ASN A 331 24.66 4.21 3.88
CA ASN A 331 23.87 3.48 4.90
C ASN A 331 23.24 4.45 5.92
N ARG A 332 22.15 5.12 5.53
CA ARG A 332 21.36 6.05 6.34
C ARG A 332 20.77 5.40 7.59
N GLN A 333 20.75 4.08 7.66
CA GLN A 333 20.20 3.33 8.80
C GLN A 333 21.00 3.44 10.09
N ARG A 334 22.19 4.02 10.04
CA ARG A 334 22.99 4.31 11.24
C ARG A 334 22.65 5.65 11.86
N GLU A 335 21.87 6.47 11.18
CA GLU A 335 21.43 7.77 11.63
C GLU A 335 19.95 7.75 11.97
N ALA A 336 19.57 8.41 13.04
CA ALA A 336 18.17 8.50 13.41
C ALA A 336 17.88 9.78 14.18
N MET A 337 16.68 10.30 13.96
CA MET A 337 16.02 11.16 14.94
C MET A 337 15.45 10.24 16.01
N THR A 338 15.89 10.40 17.26
CA THR A 338 15.46 9.56 18.37
C THR A 338 14.26 10.18 19.10
N THR A 339 13.64 9.39 19.98
CA THR A 339 12.56 9.86 20.87
C THR A 339 13.10 10.57 22.12
N GLU A 340 14.41 10.73 22.23
CA GLU A 340 15.02 11.45 23.34
C GLU A 340 14.46 12.86 23.46
N HIS A 341 14.23 13.32 24.69
CA HIS A 341 13.64 14.62 25.03
C HIS A 341 12.22 14.90 24.49
N SER A 342 11.55 13.91 23.85
CA SER A 342 10.21 14.14 23.27
C SER A 342 9.15 14.50 24.32
N LEU A 343 9.31 14.05 25.55
CA LEU A 343 8.41 14.34 26.68
C LEU A 343 9.07 15.25 27.75
N GLU A 344 10.22 15.83 27.43
CA GLU A 344 10.94 16.72 28.33
C GLU A 344 10.85 18.18 27.85
N LEU A 345 10.43 19.08 28.71
CA LEU A 345 10.14 20.48 28.42
C LEU A 345 11.03 21.43 29.23
N ALA A 346 11.14 22.66 28.74
CA ALA A 346 11.86 23.71 29.46
C ALA A 346 11.04 24.27 30.63
N GLN A 347 11.73 24.89 31.58
CA GLN A 347 11.09 25.52 32.76
C GLN A 347 10.29 26.78 32.37
N LYS A 348 10.72 27.56 31.37
CA LYS A 348 10.21 28.91 31.14
C LYS A 348 9.49 29.06 29.83
N ASN A 349 10.10 28.67 28.70
CA ASN A 349 9.56 28.95 27.39
C ASN A 349 9.53 27.70 26.53
N ASN A 350 8.34 27.29 26.12
CA ASN A 350 8.13 26.11 25.31
C ASN A 350 7.35 26.46 24.05
N VAL A 351 7.89 26.13 22.90
CA VAL A 351 7.18 26.18 21.61
C VAL A 351 7.00 24.77 21.10
N LEU A 352 5.74 24.33 21.00
CA LEU A 352 5.33 22.99 20.62
C LEU A 352 4.62 23.04 19.29
N VAL A 353 5.11 22.32 18.31
CA VAL A 353 4.53 22.24 16.96
C VAL A 353 4.17 20.79 16.68
N PHE A 354 2.87 20.50 16.57
CA PHE A 354 2.35 19.21 16.16
C PHE A 354 1.97 19.29 14.69
N VAL A 355 2.68 18.56 13.86
CA VAL A 355 2.42 18.44 12.42
C VAL A 355 1.72 17.10 12.18
N LEU A 356 0.42 17.15 11.98
CA LEU A 356 -0.42 16.00 11.68
C LEU A 356 -0.50 15.85 10.16
N ASP A 357 0.34 14.95 9.61
CA ASP A 357 0.55 14.79 8.17
C ASP A 357 -0.78 14.70 7.39
N CYS A 358 -0.88 15.49 6.33
CA CYS A 358 -2.02 15.51 5.40
C CYS A 358 -3.35 15.98 6.02
N PHE A 359 -3.38 16.66 7.18
CA PHE A 359 -4.64 17.05 7.83
C PHE A 359 -5.27 18.26 7.14
N GLU A 360 -6.19 18.00 6.21
CA GLU A 360 -6.95 19.00 5.46
C GLU A 360 -7.96 19.74 6.35
N GLY A 361 -8.10 21.05 6.17
CA GLY A 361 -9.04 21.88 6.91
C GLY A 361 -10.50 21.48 6.73
N ASP A 362 -10.89 21.00 5.53
CA ASP A 362 -12.25 20.51 5.28
C ASP A 362 -12.58 19.30 6.15
N TRP A 363 -11.64 18.38 6.35
CA TRP A 363 -11.84 17.23 7.25
C TRP A 363 -11.96 17.64 8.71
N PHE A 364 -11.20 18.65 9.12
CA PHE A 364 -11.32 19.22 10.47
C PHE A 364 -12.69 19.88 10.66
N GLU A 365 -13.15 20.67 9.68
CA GLU A 365 -14.46 21.32 9.73
C GLU A 365 -15.62 20.28 9.75
N GLU A 366 -15.48 19.15 9.02
CA GLU A 366 -16.42 18.02 9.09
C GLU A 366 -16.43 17.39 10.50
N ILE A 367 -15.28 17.15 11.11
CA ILE A 367 -15.16 16.60 12.48
C ILE A 367 -15.85 17.53 13.49
N VAL A 368 -15.64 18.85 13.36
CA VAL A 368 -16.29 19.85 14.22
C VAL A 368 -17.79 19.90 14.03
N ALA A 369 -18.26 19.78 12.77
CA ALA A 369 -19.68 19.78 12.45
C ALA A 369 -20.39 18.54 13.00
N ASP A 370 -19.76 17.37 12.94
CA ASP A 370 -20.29 16.11 13.46
C ASP A 370 -20.39 16.10 14.99
N ASN A 371 -19.39 16.66 15.66
CA ASN A 371 -19.34 16.73 17.11
C ASN A 371 -18.63 18.01 17.59
N PRO A 372 -19.38 19.11 17.81
CA PRO A 372 -18.80 20.38 18.26
C PRO A 372 -18.09 20.30 19.62
N ASP A 373 -18.51 19.42 20.51
CA ASP A 373 -17.88 19.25 21.82
C ASP A 373 -16.49 18.59 21.72
N PHE A 374 -16.20 17.92 20.60
CA PHE A 374 -14.90 17.29 20.37
C PHE A 374 -13.73 18.27 20.39
N VAL A 375 -13.97 19.52 20.07
CA VAL A 375 -12.94 20.58 20.05
C VAL A 375 -12.90 21.44 21.32
N GLU A 376 -13.62 21.05 22.40
CA GLU A 376 -13.53 21.72 23.70
C GLU A 376 -12.06 21.87 24.20
N PRO A 377 -11.16 20.88 24.07
CA PRO A 377 -9.75 21.03 24.45
C PRO A 377 -9.00 22.13 23.70
N LEU A 378 -9.54 22.60 22.57
CA LEU A 378 -9.00 23.69 21.73
C LEU A 378 -9.64 25.05 22.04
N SER A 379 -10.36 25.20 23.15
CA SER A 379 -11.04 26.45 23.54
C SER A 379 -10.11 27.67 23.61
N ASP A 380 -8.83 27.47 23.95
CA ASP A 380 -7.82 28.51 24.02
C ASP A 380 -7.06 28.72 22.70
N PHE A 381 -7.51 28.06 21.59
CA PHE A 381 -6.84 28.15 20.29
C PHE A 381 -7.61 29.06 19.32
N THR A 382 -6.83 29.68 18.41
CA THR A 382 -7.35 30.32 17.21
C THR A 382 -7.16 29.40 16.01
N TYR A 383 -8.26 29.04 15.33
CA TYR A 383 -8.29 28.32 14.08
C TYR A 383 -8.27 29.29 12.90
N TYR A 384 -7.19 29.27 12.11
CA TYR A 384 -7.06 30.06 10.90
C TYR A 384 -7.61 29.28 9.70
N ARG A 385 -8.91 29.41 9.45
CA ARG A 385 -9.61 28.61 8.43
C ARG A 385 -9.22 28.90 6.99
N ASN A 386 -8.69 30.09 6.69
CA ASN A 386 -8.27 30.51 5.35
C ASN A 386 -6.75 30.35 5.19
N GLY A 387 -6.23 29.20 5.63
CA GLY A 387 -4.82 28.87 5.53
C GLY A 387 -4.48 28.04 4.28
N THR A 388 -3.23 28.14 3.81
CA THR A 388 -2.71 27.32 2.69
C THR A 388 -1.33 26.76 3.03
N SER A 389 -1.01 25.55 2.53
CA SER A 389 0.38 25.08 2.53
C SER A 389 1.21 25.78 1.45
N GLN A 390 2.53 25.67 1.56
CA GLN A 390 3.46 26.13 0.52
C GLN A 390 3.69 25.04 -0.53
N PHE A 391 3.73 23.76 -0.08
CA PHE A 391 4.05 22.62 -0.90
C PHE A 391 2.99 21.52 -0.78
N ALA A 392 2.91 20.69 -1.83
CA ALA A 392 2.02 19.55 -1.90
C ALA A 392 2.55 18.29 -1.19
N HIS A 393 3.84 18.24 -0.86
CA HIS A 393 4.51 17.02 -0.42
C HIS A 393 5.39 17.24 0.79
N THR A 394 5.37 16.27 1.72
CA THR A 394 6.12 16.23 2.97
C THR A 394 7.61 16.51 2.78
N SER A 395 8.23 15.91 1.75
CA SER A 395 9.67 16.05 1.48
C SER A 395 10.13 17.50 1.22
N MET A 396 9.20 18.34 0.78
CA MET A 396 9.44 19.77 0.55
C MET A 396 8.83 20.63 1.67
N ALA A 397 7.69 20.26 2.20
CA ALA A 397 6.99 21.01 3.22
C ALA A 397 7.77 21.03 4.55
N ILE A 398 8.30 19.91 5.02
CA ILE A 398 9.08 19.86 6.28
C ILE A 398 10.34 20.74 6.23
N PRO A 399 11.21 20.67 5.20
CA PRO A 399 12.30 21.64 5.08
C PRO A 399 11.83 23.10 5.06
N TYR A 400 10.72 23.41 4.36
CA TYR A 400 10.17 24.76 4.33
C TYR A 400 9.72 25.25 5.70
N MET A 401 8.96 24.43 6.43
CA MET A 401 8.47 24.76 7.77
C MET A 401 9.60 25.08 8.77
N LEU A 402 10.77 24.42 8.60
CA LEU A 402 11.94 24.60 9.46
C LEU A 402 12.91 25.69 8.98
N THR A 403 12.82 26.12 7.72
CA THR A 403 13.80 27.05 7.13
C THR A 403 13.18 28.34 6.61
N GLY A 404 11.90 28.35 6.24
CA GLY A 404 11.22 29.45 5.56
C GLY A 404 11.69 29.70 4.11
N VAL A 405 12.57 28.85 3.57
CA VAL A 405 13.15 29.03 2.23
C VAL A 405 12.33 28.29 1.17
N THR A 406 11.76 29.04 0.23
CA THR A 406 10.96 28.45 -0.84
C THR A 406 11.82 27.90 -1.97
N TRP A 407 11.24 26.99 -2.74
CA TRP A 407 11.88 26.41 -3.92
C TRP A 407 12.02 27.42 -5.07
N LYS A 408 13.05 27.22 -5.90
CA LYS A 408 13.32 28.00 -7.11
C LYS A 408 13.52 27.10 -8.32
N ASN A 409 13.08 27.53 -9.49
CA ASN A 409 13.12 26.72 -10.72
C ASN A 409 14.52 26.30 -11.22
N ASP A 410 15.57 27.04 -10.86
CA ASP A 410 16.91 26.87 -11.41
C ASP A 410 17.89 26.36 -10.35
N LEU A 411 17.43 25.45 -9.47
CA LEU A 411 18.30 24.85 -8.45
C LEU A 411 19.24 23.83 -9.10
N GLU A 412 20.54 24.02 -8.92
CA GLU A 412 21.59 23.08 -9.34
C GLU A 412 21.79 21.92 -8.33
N GLU A 413 21.11 21.97 -7.19
CA GLU A 413 21.16 21.00 -6.10
C GLU A 413 19.75 20.60 -5.66
N ASP A 414 19.63 19.56 -4.82
CA ASP A 414 18.34 19.21 -4.24
C ASP A 414 17.81 20.32 -3.34
N TYR A 415 16.47 20.50 -3.36
CA TYR A 415 15.81 21.59 -2.65
C TYR A 415 16.09 21.56 -1.13
N LYS A 416 16.15 20.41 -0.51
CA LYS A 416 16.41 20.27 0.93
C LYS A 416 17.76 20.87 1.30
N SER A 417 18.82 20.47 0.58
CA SER A 417 20.17 21.02 0.78
C SER A 417 20.20 22.53 0.58
N TYR A 418 19.53 23.01 -0.46
CA TYR A 418 19.38 24.44 -0.73
C TYR A 418 18.67 25.16 0.42
N ALA A 419 17.55 24.66 0.89
CA ALA A 419 16.73 25.29 1.90
C ALA A 419 17.49 25.46 3.23
N TYR A 420 18.11 24.41 3.74
CA TYR A 420 18.88 24.50 5.01
C TYR A 420 20.14 25.35 4.89
N ARG A 421 20.82 25.33 3.75
CA ARG A 421 22.01 26.15 3.55
C ARG A 421 21.70 27.65 3.48
N ASN A 422 20.49 28.02 3.03
CA ASN A 422 20.04 29.40 2.89
C ASN A 422 19.19 29.92 4.07
N SER A 423 19.16 29.17 5.18
CA SER A 423 18.44 29.56 6.41
C SER A 423 19.38 29.45 7.63
N SER A 424 19.31 30.45 8.50
CA SER A 424 19.98 30.44 9.80
C SER A 424 19.06 30.03 10.96
N ALA A 425 17.80 29.69 10.69
CA ALA A 425 16.78 29.53 11.74
C ALA A 425 17.15 28.48 12.79
N LEU A 426 17.48 27.24 12.40
CA LEU A 426 17.85 26.19 13.34
C LEU A 426 19.15 26.53 14.09
N TYR A 427 20.09 27.19 13.44
CA TYR A 427 21.31 27.64 14.08
C TYR A 427 21.02 28.70 15.16
N GLU A 428 20.21 29.73 14.86
CA GLU A 428 19.80 30.75 15.80
C GLU A 428 19.02 30.17 16.99
N LEU A 429 18.17 29.19 16.74
CA LEU A 429 17.48 28.45 17.81
C LEU A 429 18.48 27.76 18.74
N ALA A 430 19.41 27.01 18.19
CA ALA A 430 20.43 26.30 18.98
C ALA A 430 21.35 27.28 19.72
N GLU A 431 21.83 28.36 19.08
CA GLU A 431 22.67 29.39 19.75
C GLU A 431 21.95 30.17 20.84
N SER A 432 20.62 30.28 20.77
CA SER A 432 19.85 30.94 21.80
C SER A 432 19.77 30.14 23.13
N GLY A 433 20.40 28.97 23.19
CA GLY A 433 20.30 28.04 24.31
C GLY A 433 18.99 27.28 24.38
N CYS A 434 18.26 27.23 23.25
CA CYS A 434 17.05 26.43 23.12
C CYS A 434 17.42 24.95 22.90
N ASP A 435 16.77 24.06 23.63
CA ASP A 435 16.83 22.63 23.32
C ASP A 435 15.92 22.32 22.08
N VAL A 436 16.56 22.01 20.96
CA VAL A 436 15.91 21.87 19.67
C VAL A 436 15.61 20.40 19.40
N GLY A 437 14.38 19.95 19.67
CA GLY A 437 13.90 18.60 19.37
C GLY A 437 13.08 18.59 18.08
N VAL A 438 13.57 17.90 17.04
CA VAL A 438 12.86 17.73 15.76
C VAL A 438 12.57 16.26 15.55
N TYR A 439 11.32 15.88 15.72
CA TYR A 439 10.84 14.50 15.65
C TYR A 439 10.18 14.29 14.30
N THR A 440 10.99 13.88 13.32
CA THR A 440 10.58 13.61 11.93
C THR A 440 11.49 12.53 11.30
N ASN A 441 11.29 12.21 10.04
CA ASN A 441 12.22 11.34 9.34
C ASN A 441 13.57 12.06 9.14
N VAL A 442 14.65 11.38 9.45
CA VAL A 442 16.03 11.90 9.31
C VAL A 442 16.34 12.38 7.89
N SER A 443 15.68 11.83 6.86
CA SER A 443 15.87 12.20 5.47
C SER A 443 15.37 13.59 5.10
N TYR A 444 14.50 14.20 5.93
CA TYR A 444 13.98 15.55 5.71
C TYR A 444 14.90 16.67 6.21
N LEU A 445 15.97 16.33 6.94
CA LEU A 445 16.96 17.29 7.40
C LEU A 445 18.26 17.16 6.58
N SER A 446 18.97 18.30 6.38
CA SER A 446 20.35 18.26 5.88
C SER A 446 21.30 17.76 6.95
N ASP A 447 22.52 17.34 6.56
CA ASP A 447 23.49 16.81 7.52
C ASP A 447 23.90 17.84 8.58
N ASP A 448 24.02 19.11 8.19
CA ASP A 448 24.33 20.19 9.14
C ASP A 448 23.15 20.46 10.08
N ALA A 449 21.91 20.45 9.56
CA ALA A 449 20.71 20.68 10.35
C ALA A 449 20.49 19.59 11.41
N LYS A 450 20.76 18.33 11.10
CA LYS A 450 20.68 17.22 12.06
C LYS A 450 21.54 17.48 13.30
N LEU A 451 22.75 18.00 13.11
CA LEU A 451 23.70 18.26 14.20
C LEU A 451 23.24 19.36 15.16
N LEU A 452 22.30 20.22 14.73
CA LEU A 452 21.71 21.28 15.58
C LEU A 452 20.56 20.77 16.44
N THR A 453 20.13 19.53 16.29
CA THR A 453 19.02 18.94 17.04
C THR A 453 19.50 18.10 18.21
N SER A 454 18.80 18.17 19.34
CA SER A 454 19.15 17.43 20.56
C SER A 454 18.85 15.93 20.49
N ASN A 455 18.01 15.51 19.54
CA ASN A 455 17.56 14.12 19.38
C ASN A 455 18.17 13.40 18.18
N TYR A 456 19.12 13.98 17.46
CA TYR A 456 19.85 13.27 16.41
C TYR A 456 20.95 12.37 16.97
N ARG A 457 21.03 11.15 16.48
CA ARG A 457 22.07 10.18 16.88
C ARG A 457 22.64 9.45 15.67
N THR A 458 23.94 9.21 15.72
CA THR A 458 24.65 8.34 14.78
C THR A 458 24.99 7.00 15.43
N GLY A 459 25.21 5.96 14.62
CA GLY A 459 25.55 4.63 15.13
C GLY A 459 24.39 3.90 15.83
N VAL A 460 23.16 4.35 15.62
CA VAL A 460 21.98 3.72 16.20
C VAL A 460 21.81 2.31 15.68
N LYS A 461 21.83 1.33 16.60
CA LYS A 461 21.52 -0.06 16.26
C LYS A 461 20.01 -0.23 16.20
N ARG A 462 19.47 -0.21 14.99
CA ARG A 462 18.05 -0.50 14.81
C ARG A 462 17.80 -1.99 15.00
N LYS A 463 16.88 -2.34 15.88
CA LYS A 463 16.27 -3.67 15.90
C LYS A 463 15.27 -3.72 14.76
N TYR A 464 15.20 -4.83 14.05
CA TYR A 464 14.25 -5.01 12.96
C TYR A 464 13.50 -6.34 13.09
N ASP A 465 12.28 -6.34 12.63
CA ASP A 465 11.47 -7.53 12.52
C ASP A 465 11.79 -8.26 11.21
N ILE A 466 12.51 -9.36 11.35
CA ILE A 466 12.87 -10.22 10.20
C ILE A 466 11.62 -10.71 9.48
N SER A 467 10.57 -11.09 10.21
CA SER A 467 9.33 -11.63 9.63
C SER A 467 8.63 -10.58 8.77
N THR A 468 8.46 -9.37 9.32
CA THR A 468 7.85 -8.24 8.59
C THR A 468 8.68 -7.83 7.38
N THR A 469 10.01 -7.75 7.54
CA THR A 469 10.92 -7.41 6.43
C THR A 469 10.83 -8.43 5.29
N LEU A 470 10.91 -9.73 5.60
CA LEU A 470 10.80 -10.79 4.58
C LEU A 470 9.42 -10.81 3.91
N LYS A 471 8.35 -10.58 4.68
CA LYS A 471 6.99 -10.48 4.14
C LYS A 471 6.86 -9.31 3.17
N LEU A 472 7.43 -8.16 3.52
CA LEU A 472 7.41 -6.97 2.66
C LEU A 472 8.24 -7.18 1.40
N MET A 473 9.45 -7.72 1.52
CA MET A 473 10.30 -8.06 0.36
C MET A 473 9.57 -9.01 -0.59
N TRP A 474 8.88 -10.03 -0.05
CA TRP A 474 8.11 -10.96 -0.86
C TRP A 474 6.90 -10.29 -1.50
N LYS A 475 6.16 -9.45 -0.74
CA LYS A 475 5.00 -8.69 -1.22
C LYS A 475 5.39 -7.77 -2.37
N ALA A 476 6.48 -7.03 -2.24
CA ALA A 476 7.00 -6.15 -3.28
C ALA A 476 7.49 -6.92 -4.53
N SER A 477 8.14 -8.08 -4.33
CA SER A 477 8.53 -8.97 -5.42
C SER A 477 7.33 -9.47 -6.22
N MET A 478 6.25 -9.89 -5.52
CA MET A 478 5.01 -10.31 -6.16
C MET A 478 4.31 -9.15 -6.88
N TYR A 479 4.25 -7.96 -6.26
CA TYR A 479 3.72 -6.77 -6.91
C TYR A 479 4.39 -6.51 -8.26
N LYS A 480 5.71 -6.65 -8.33
CA LYS A 480 6.49 -6.44 -9.55
C LYS A 480 6.19 -7.50 -10.62
N ALA A 481 6.07 -8.77 -10.24
CA ALA A 481 6.00 -9.92 -11.14
C ALA A 481 4.58 -10.33 -11.56
N MET A 482 3.54 -10.00 -10.77
CA MET A 482 2.18 -10.48 -11.02
C MET A 482 1.43 -9.65 -12.07
N PRO A 483 0.41 -10.23 -12.74
CA PRO A 483 -0.48 -9.48 -13.62
C PRO A 483 -1.30 -8.43 -12.85
N PHE A 484 -1.75 -7.39 -13.52
CA PHE A 484 -2.44 -6.25 -12.89
C PHE A 484 -3.63 -6.65 -12.02
N GLY A 485 -4.43 -7.64 -12.44
CA GLY A 485 -5.56 -8.13 -11.64
C GLY A 485 -5.19 -8.75 -10.29
N LEU A 486 -3.93 -9.12 -10.08
CA LEU A 486 -3.43 -9.66 -8.81
C LEU A 486 -2.57 -8.66 -8.03
N LYS A 487 -2.07 -7.58 -8.65
CA LYS A 487 -1.18 -6.61 -8.00
C LYS A 487 -1.82 -5.93 -6.79
N VAL A 488 -3.13 -5.66 -6.83
CA VAL A 488 -3.88 -5.06 -5.71
C VAL A 488 -3.66 -5.80 -4.38
N LYS A 489 -3.43 -7.12 -4.41
CA LYS A 489 -3.16 -7.91 -3.21
C LYS A 489 -1.75 -7.74 -2.65
N TYR A 490 -0.86 -7.18 -3.45
CA TYR A 490 0.55 -7.02 -3.16
C TYR A 490 0.98 -5.56 -3.12
N GLU A 491 0.02 -4.62 -3.14
CA GLU A 491 0.30 -3.20 -2.92
C GLU A 491 0.93 -3.00 -1.54
N TYR A 492 1.96 -2.19 -1.48
CA TYR A 492 2.64 -1.78 -0.26
C TYR A 492 2.96 -0.29 -0.36
N TYR A 493 3.12 0.35 0.77
CA TYR A 493 3.31 1.78 0.85
C TYR A 493 4.57 2.11 1.64
N SER A 494 5.06 3.33 1.52
CA SER A 494 6.22 3.81 2.28
C SER A 494 6.07 3.61 3.79
N GLY A 495 4.85 3.77 4.33
CA GLY A 495 4.55 3.46 5.72
C GLY A 495 4.72 1.98 6.12
N ASP A 496 4.55 1.05 5.18
CA ASP A 496 4.83 -0.38 5.44
C ASP A 496 6.34 -0.62 5.66
N MET A 497 7.21 0.21 5.04
CA MET A 497 8.66 0.15 5.24
C MET A 497 9.05 0.52 6.68
N SER A 498 8.38 1.50 7.26
CA SER A 498 8.59 1.93 8.64
C SER A 498 8.31 0.81 9.65
N SER A 499 7.36 -0.07 9.37
CA SER A 499 7.00 -1.21 10.22
C SER A 499 8.09 -2.29 10.35
N MET A 500 9.11 -2.25 9.50
CA MET A 500 10.27 -3.17 9.59
C MET A 500 11.17 -2.86 10.79
N VAL A 501 11.12 -1.65 11.33
CA VAL A 501 12.03 -1.20 12.39
C VAL A 501 11.33 -1.28 13.75
N LEU A 502 11.93 -2.04 14.68
CA LEU A 502 11.43 -2.24 16.05
C LEU A 502 12.18 -1.35 17.08
N SER A 503 12.77 -0.26 16.68
CA SER A 503 13.55 0.56 17.59
C SER A 503 12.65 1.36 18.53
N GLU A 504 12.66 1.04 19.80
CA GLU A 504 11.92 1.75 20.86
C GLU A 504 12.34 3.22 21.01
N ASN A 505 13.55 3.58 20.55
CA ASN A 505 14.14 4.90 20.74
C ASN A 505 14.34 5.70 19.43
N VAL A 506 13.78 5.27 18.30
CA VAL A 506 13.83 6.00 17.04
C VAL A 506 12.48 6.59 16.73
N TRP A 507 12.46 7.89 16.41
CA TRP A 507 11.23 8.51 15.96
C TRP A 507 10.82 7.98 14.60
N ASN A 508 9.59 7.59 14.50
CA ASN A 508 8.96 7.19 13.25
C ASN A 508 7.60 7.87 13.17
N ILE A 509 7.32 8.53 12.07
CA ILE A 509 6.04 9.22 11.83
C ILE A 509 4.82 8.28 11.93
N ASP A 510 5.01 6.98 11.70
CA ASP A 510 3.94 5.97 11.81
C ASP A 510 3.70 5.50 13.25
N ASN A 511 4.42 6.04 14.23
CA ASN A 511 4.37 5.60 15.63
C ASN A 511 3.44 6.43 16.52
N ASP A 512 2.34 6.96 15.99
CA ASP A 512 1.36 7.74 16.74
C ASP A 512 0.87 6.98 18.00
N ILE A 513 0.50 5.70 17.85
CA ILE A 513 0.06 4.86 18.98
C ILE A 513 1.18 4.61 20.00
N PRO A 514 2.40 4.18 19.62
CA PRO A 514 3.53 4.11 20.53
C PRO A 514 3.85 5.45 21.25
N PHE A 515 3.75 6.57 20.55
CA PHE A 515 3.93 7.89 21.14
C PHE A 515 2.87 8.18 22.20
N TYR A 516 1.59 7.94 21.89
CA TYR A 516 0.49 8.05 22.85
C TYR A 516 0.72 7.18 24.10
N ASN A 517 1.03 5.91 23.91
CA ASN A 517 1.32 5.00 25.02
C ASN A 517 2.49 5.49 25.89
N THR A 518 3.50 6.11 25.27
CA THR A 518 4.64 6.67 26.00
C THR A 518 4.22 7.90 26.81
N ILE A 519 3.36 8.77 26.27
CA ILE A 519 2.78 9.90 26.97
C ILE A 519 2.02 9.41 28.21
N GLU A 520 1.14 8.41 28.05
CA GLU A 520 0.35 7.87 29.18
C GLU A 520 1.21 7.19 30.25
N GLN A 521 2.24 6.43 29.85
CA GLN A 521 3.05 5.65 30.79
C GLN A 521 4.12 6.46 31.49
N THR A 522 4.74 7.43 30.80
CA THR A 522 5.90 8.17 31.29
C THR A 522 5.50 9.55 31.82
N GLY A 523 4.53 10.18 31.15
CA GLY A 523 4.15 11.56 31.42
C GLY A 523 5.17 12.58 30.92
N LEU A 524 4.77 13.87 30.94
CA LEU A 524 5.63 14.98 30.62
C LEU A 524 6.52 15.31 31.81
N SER A 525 7.75 15.74 31.56
CA SER A 525 8.72 16.16 32.58
C SER A 525 9.32 17.52 32.27
N VAL A 526 9.89 18.15 33.29
CA VAL A 526 10.51 19.47 33.19
C VAL A 526 12.01 19.34 33.38
N SER A 527 12.77 19.73 32.38
CA SER A 527 14.23 19.78 32.46
C SER A 527 14.71 20.99 33.23
N LYS A 528 15.79 20.80 33.96
CA LYS A 528 16.53 21.90 34.61
C LYS A 528 17.73 22.37 33.79
N ASN A 529 17.97 21.73 32.65
CA ASN A 529 19.18 21.94 31.87
C ASN A 529 19.07 23.09 30.88
N TYR A 530 17.84 23.50 30.53
CA TYR A 530 17.57 24.57 29.58
C TYR A 530 16.29 25.34 29.93
N ASP A 531 16.29 26.63 29.61
CA ASP A 531 15.19 27.56 29.88
C ASP A 531 14.20 27.65 28.70
N LYS A 532 14.60 27.21 27.52
CA LYS A 532 13.80 27.24 26.29
C LYS A 532 13.79 25.85 25.62
N ALA A 533 12.65 25.44 25.12
CA ALA A 533 12.53 24.22 24.30
C ALA A 533 11.68 24.46 23.05
N PHE A 534 12.18 23.98 21.94
CA PHE A 534 11.44 23.84 20.68
C PHE A 534 11.21 22.37 20.41
N ARG A 535 9.94 21.98 20.24
CA ARG A 535 9.55 20.61 19.92
C ARG A 535 8.72 20.61 18.66
N PHE A 536 9.21 19.96 17.64
CA PHE A 536 8.54 19.79 16.35
C PHE A 536 8.23 18.31 16.16
N TYR A 537 6.96 17.92 16.32
CA TYR A 537 6.49 16.54 16.21
C TYR A 537 5.80 16.34 14.87
N HIS A 538 6.46 15.65 13.97
CA HIS A 538 5.85 15.20 12.73
C HIS A 538 5.25 13.82 12.97
N MET A 539 3.93 13.77 12.95
CA MET A 539 3.08 12.61 13.24
C MET A 539 2.35 12.19 11.98
N ARG A 540 1.91 10.95 11.94
CA ARG A 540 1.21 10.44 10.78
C ARG A 540 -0.08 11.21 10.45
N GLY A 541 -0.81 11.67 11.47
CA GLY A 541 -2.06 12.36 11.21
C GLY A 541 -3.06 11.53 10.39
N PRO A 542 -4.00 12.18 9.66
CA PRO A 542 -4.94 11.50 8.76
C PRO A 542 -4.36 11.12 7.39
N HIS A 543 -3.03 10.92 7.27
CA HIS A 543 -2.42 10.40 6.05
C HIS A 543 -2.85 8.94 5.80
N GLY A 544 -3.21 8.60 4.56
CA GLY A 544 -3.54 7.21 4.16
C GLY A 544 -2.31 6.28 4.16
N PRO A 545 -2.47 4.97 4.28
CA PRO A 545 -3.71 4.25 4.55
C PRO A 545 -4.21 4.46 5.99
N PHE A 546 -5.54 4.46 6.16
CA PHE A 546 -6.18 4.74 7.44
C PHE A 546 -6.21 3.48 8.31
N TYR A 547 -5.65 3.57 9.52
CA TYR A 547 -5.59 2.46 10.49
C TYR A 547 -5.70 2.88 11.95
N LEU A 548 -5.72 4.18 12.24
CA LEU A 548 -5.88 4.70 13.59
C LEU A 548 -7.36 4.97 13.85
N SER A 549 -7.95 4.24 14.79
CA SER A 549 -9.34 4.47 15.21
C SER A 549 -9.47 5.67 16.16
N ASP A 550 -10.72 6.09 16.39
CA ASP A 550 -11.08 7.10 17.40
C ASP A 550 -10.59 6.78 18.83
N ASP A 551 -10.42 5.48 19.14
CA ASP A 551 -9.94 4.99 20.43
C ASP A 551 -8.41 4.87 20.51
N ILE A 552 -7.70 5.43 19.53
CA ILE A 552 -6.24 5.37 19.41
C ILE A 552 -5.73 3.91 19.37
N LYS A 553 -6.44 3.06 18.60
CA LYS A 553 -6.07 1.66 18.38
C LYS A 553 -5.75 1.42 16.93
N TYR A 554 -4.85 0.46 16.72
CA TYR A 554 -4.57 -0.03 15.38
C TYR A 554 -5.71 -0.93 14.88
N GLU A 555 -6.36 -0.52 13.80
CA GLU A 555 -7.34 -1.33 13.09
C GLU A 555 -6.77 -1.73 11.72
N PRO A 556 -6.81 -3.01 11.37
CA PRO A 556 -6.29 -3.45 10.07
C PRO A 556 -7.09 -2.81 8.92
N THR A 557 -6.36 -2.30 7.94
CA THR A 557 -6.87 -1.54 6.80
C THR A 557 -8.12 -2.14 6.17
N GLY A 558 -9.17 -1.33 6.04
CA GLY A 558 -10.13 -1.50 4.98
C GLY A 558 -11.61 -1.45 5.26
N ARG A 559 -12.15 -1.31 6.48
CA ARG A 559 -13.62 -1.24 6.62
C ARG A 559 -14.20 -0.34 7.71
N GLU A 560 -13.46 0.01 8.73
CA GLU A 560 -14.01 0.72 9.89
C GLU A 560 -13.32 2.05 10.20
N VAL A 561 -12.13 2.29 9.63
CA VAL A 561 -11.38 3.53 9.85
C VAL A 561 -11.53 4.46 8.65
N THR A 562 -12.13 5.61 8.90
CA THR A 562 -12.25 6.71 7.92
C THR A 562 -11.16 7.75 8.15
N VAL A 563 -11.01 8.67 7.22
CA VAL A 563 -10.12 9.83 7.41
C VAL A 563 -10.52 10.66 8.63
N GLN A 564 -11.83 10.83 8.88
CA GLN A 564 -12.34 11.57 10.03
C GLN A 564 -12.04 10.84 11.34
N SER A 565 -12.19 9.49 11.40
CA SER A 565 -11.87 8.73 12.61
C SER A 565 -10.36 8.78 12.90
N GLN A 566 -9.50 8.69 11.88
CA GLN A 566 -8.06 8.83 12.05
C GLN A 566 -7.66 10.26 12.46
N GLY A 567 -8.30 11.27 11.89
CA GLY A 567 -8.13 12.67 12.28
C GLY A 567 -8.50 12.90 13.76
N ARG A 568 -9.63 12.34 14.21
CA ARG A 568 -10.01 12.38 15.63
C ARG A 568 -9.03 11.65 16.52
N GLY A 569 -8.58 10.45 16.12
CA GLY A 569 -7.56 9.70 16.84
C GLY A 569 -6.26 10.50 17.02
N SER A 570 -5.78 11.11 15.94
CA SER A 570 -4.56 11.94 15.96
C SER A 570 -4.71 13.18 16.86
N LEU A 571 -5.86 13.86 16.83
CA LEU A 571 -6.14 14.98 17.74
C LEU A 571 -6.23 14.55 19.19
N LYS A 572 -6.83 13.39 19.50
CA LYS A 572 -6.88 12.87 20.88
C LYS A 572 -5.49 12.62 21.47
N ILE A 573 -4.51 12.21 20.65
CA ILE A 573 -3.12 12.09 21.10
C ILE A 573 -2.58 13.46 21.52
N VAL A 574 -2.83 14.47 20.71
CA VAL A 574 -2.46 15.85 21.06
C VAL A 574 -3.21 16.31 22.31
N TYR A 575 -4.50 16.03 22.47
CA TYR A 575 -5.29 16.41 23.64
C TYR A 575 -4.74 15.79 24.93
N GLU A 576 -4.31 14.54 24.89
CA GLU A 576 -3.63 13.91 26.04
C GLU A 576 -2.35 14.68 26.40
N TYR A 577 -1.53 15.03 25.38
CA TYR A 577 -0.34 15.84 25.61
C TYR A 577 -0.69 17.20 26.24
N LEU A 578 -1.72 17.90 25.75
CA LEU A 578 -2.19 19.17 26.31
C LEU A 578 -2.68 19.02 27.75
N GLN A 579 -3.38 17.93 28.06
CA GLN A 579 -3.86 17.66 29.41
C GLN A 579 -2.69 17.48 30.38
N GLN A 580 -1.66 16.75 29.98
CA GLN A 580 -0.47 16.57 30.81
C GLN A 580 0.32 17.85 30.92
N LEU A 581 0.36 18.68 29.87
CA LEU A 581 0.98 20.00 29.92
C LEU A 581 0.29 20.92 30.96
N LYS A 582 -1.06 20.84 31.05
CA LYS A 582 -1.85 21.51 32.10
C LYS A 582 -1.50 20.97 33.49
N ASN A 583 -1.36 19.65 33.64
CA ASN A 583 -1.06 19.01 34.92
C ASN A 583 0.31 19.41 35.50
N ILE A 584 1.31 19.64 34.64
CA ILE A 584 2.63 20.11 35.07
C ILE A 584 2.76 21.65 35.11
N GLY A 585 1.68 22.37 34.81
CA GLY A 585 1.60 23.83 34.94
C GLY A 585 2.36 24.64 33.89
N LEU A 586 2.66 24.04 32.72
CA LEU A 586 3.38 24.70 31.63
C LEU A 586 2.45 25.12 30.45
N TYR A 587 1.19 24.73 30.49
CA TYR A 587 0.23 24.95 29.37
C TYR A 587 0.01 26.45 29.10
N ASP A 588 -0.16 27.27 30.18
CA ASP A 588 -0.52 28.66 30.02
C ASP A 588 0.60 29.48 29.38
N ASP A 589 1.84 29.17 29.66
CA ASP A 589 3.02 29.90 29.18
C ASP A 589 3.54 29.32 27.81
N ALA A 590 3.04 28.18 27.34
CA ALA A 590 3.49 27.59 26.14
C ALA A 590 2.83 28.23 24.90
N THR A 591 3.61 28.37 23.82
CA THR A 591 3.08 28.54 22.47
C THR A 591 2.86 27.18 21.87
N ILE A 592 1.65 26.88 21.43
CA ILE A 592 1.26 25.58 20.88
C ILE A 592 0.67 25.77 19.50
N ILE A 593 1.21 25.06 18.52
CA ILE A 593 0.78 25.07 17.12
C ILE A 593 0.41 23.65 16.72
N ILE A 594 -0.82 23.46 16.26
CA ILE A 594 -1.27 22.19 15.65
C ILE A 594 -1.53 22.51 14.19
N THR A 595 -0.83 21.83 13.31
CA THR A 595 -0.90 22.08 11.87
C THR A 595 -0.71 20.79 11.07
N ALA A 596 -0.65 20.88 9.75
CA ALA A 596 -0.19 19.81 8.87
C ALA A 596 0.92 20.35 7.96
N ASP A 597 1.71 19.44 7.43
CA ASP A 597 2.75 19.75 6.44
C ASP A 597 2.13 20.16 5.10
N HIS A 598 1.06 19.47 4.68
CA HIS A 598 0.21 19.81 3.54
C HIS A 598 -1.21 19.29 3.78
N GLY A 599 -2.13 19.62 2.88
CA GLY A 599 -3.45 18.97 2.81
C GLY A 599 -3.47 17.88 1.75
N GLN A 600 -4.64 17.30 1.48
CA GLN A 600 -4.80 16.30 0.43
C GLN A 600 -5.13 16.99 -0.92
N GLY A 601 -4.22 17.81 -1.41
CA GLY A 601 -4.35 18.42 -2.71
C GLY A 601 -3.89 17.49 -3.81
N TYR A 602 -4.81 16.77 -4.47
CA TYR A 602 -4.48 16.07 -5.72
C TYR A 602 -4.97 16.88 -6.91
N ILE A 603 -4.09 17.08 -7.89
CA ILE A 603 -4.47 17.60 -9.19
C ILE A 603 -4.90 16.42 -10.04
N LEU A 604 -6.20 16.29 -10.32
CA LEU A 604 -6.70 15.35 -11.30
C LEU A 604 -6.32 15.76 -12.71
N ASP A 605 -6.28 14.81 -13.65
CA ASP A 605 -6.03 15.12 -15.05
C ASP A 605 -7.07 16.07 -15.65
N SER A 606 -8.32 16.02 -15.15
CA SER A 606 -9.37 16.98 -15.47
C SER A 606 -9.03 18.41 -15.07
N ASP A 607 -8.35 18.59 -13.94
CA ASP A 607 -7.97 19.89 -13.41
C ASP A 607 -6.77 20.47 -14.14
N LYS A 608 -5.85 19.64 -14.60
CA LYS A 608 -4.77 20.04 -15.51
C LYS A 608 -5.32 20.65 -16.81
N ILE A 609 -6.45 20.14 -17.29
CA ILE A 609 -7.14 20.66 -18.49
C ILE A 609 -7.92 21.93 -18.16
N SER A 610 -8.62 21.97 -17.04
CA SER A 610 -9.44 23.10 -16.61
C SER A 610 -8.62 24.27 -16.03
N GLY A 611 -7.39 24.00 -15.60
CA GLY A 611 -6.53 24.95 -14.90
C GLY A 611 -6.93 25.19 -13.45
N LYS A 612 -7.76 24.34 -12.86
CA LYS A 612 -8.22 24.43 -11.46
C LYS A 612 -7.99 23.12 -10.73
N PRO A 613 -7.55 23.12 -9.48
CA PRO A 613 -7.42 21.91 -8.68
C PRO A 613 -8.79 21.39 -8.26
N ASP A 614 -8.96 20.08 -8.24
CA ASP A 614 -10.19 19.42 -7.76
C ASP A 614 -10.34 19.58 -6.25
N ARG A 615 -9.21 19.59 -5.55
CA ARG A 615 -9.12 19.85 -4.11
C ARG A 615 -8.02 20.85 -3.83
N THR A 616 -8.23 21.64 -2.78
CA THR A 616 -7.30 22.66 -2.35
C THR A 616 -6.45 22.17 -1.19
N SER A 617 -5.17 22.48 -1.17
CA SER A 617 -4.31 22.17 -0.04
C SER A 617 -4.46 23.23 1.06
N ARG A 618 -5.34 22.95 2.00
CA ARG A 618 -5.70 23.78 3.14
C ARG A 618 -5.39 23.05 4.45
N PRO A 619 -4.13 22.96 4.86
CA PRO A 619 -3.79 22.32 6.14
C PRO A 619 -4.43 23.08 7.31
N ILE A 620 -4.72 22.38 8.40
CA ILE A 620 -5.17 23.04 9.63
C ILE A 620 -4.10 23.96 10.20
N PHE A 621 -4.52 25.10 10.76
CA PHE A 621 -3.68 26.00 11.55
C PHE A 621 -4.42 26.36 12.83
N LEU A 622 -4.06 25.72 13.93
CA LEU A 622 -4.59 25.94 15.25
C LEU A 622 -3.46 26.45 16.16
N ILE A 623 -3.58 27.65 16.66
CA ILE A 623 -2.50 28.33 17.38
C ILE A 623 -3.01 28.81 18.71
N LYS A 624 -2.28 28.47 19.77
CA LYS A 624 -2.43 29.03 21.13
C LYS A 624 -1.17 29.78 21.52
N LYS A 625 -1.32 31.03 21.89
CA LYS A 625 -0.24 31.87 22.43
C LYS A 625 -0.15 31.76 23.94
N PRO A 626 0.98 32.20 24.55
CA PRO A 626 1.07 32.33 25.99
C PRO A 626 -0.06 33.18 26.56
N GLN A 627 -0.64 32.71 27.68
CA GLN A 627 -1.73 33.35 28.41
C GLN A 627 -3.04 33.54 27.64
N GLU A 628 -3.17 32.97 26.46
CA GLU A 628 -4.41 32.99 25.70
C GLU A 628 -5.47 32.13 26.39
N LYS A 629 -6.66 32.70 26.59
CA LYS A 629 -7.81 32.03 27.20
C LYS A 629 -9.05 32.31 26.39
N GLY A 630 -9.79 31.26 26.07
CA GLY A 630 -11.04 31.34 25.35
C GLY A 630 -12.20 30.62 26.05
N THR A 631 -13.41 30.97 25.70
CA THR A 631 -14.63 30.24 26.08
C THR A 631 -15.07 29.24 24.99
N GLY A 632 -14.32 29.12 23.95
CA GLY A 632 -14.48 28.25 22.78
C GLY A 632 -13.41 28.61 21.75
N MET A 633 -13.14 27.69 20.84
CA MET A 633 -12.16 27.87 19.77
C MET A 633 -12.49 29.14 18.95
N ASN A 634 -11.54 30.07 18.85
CA ASN A 634 -11.69 31.26 18.02
C ASN A 634 -11.47 30.92 16.53
N ILE A 635 -12.34 31.39 15.64
CA ILE A 635 -12.20 31.20 14.21
C ILE A 635 -11.74 32.52 13.57
N ASN A 636 -10.62 32.49 12.85
CA ASN A 636 -10.03 33.62 12.17
C ASN A 636 -9.97 33.37 10.67
N SER A 637 -10.41 34.30 9.85
CA SER A 637 -10.48 34.19 8.39
C SER A 637 -9.31 34.88 7.66
N ALA A 638 -8.27 35.31 8.40
CA ALA A 638 -7.08 35.90 7.82
C ALA A 638 -6.45 34.97 6.76
N PRO A 639 -6.00 35.52 5.62
CA PRO A 639 -5.43 34.75 4.53
C PRO A 639 -3.97 34.34 4.85
N VAL A 640 -3.80 33.39 5.75
CA VAL A 640 -2.48 32.90 6.19
C VAL A 640 -1.94 31.78 5.31
N SER A 641 -0.68 31.44 5.50
CA SER A 641 -0.01 30.31 4.86
C SER A 641 1.05 29.72 5.80
N GLN A 642 1.73 28.67 5.39
CA GLN A 642 2.88 28.14 6.14
C GLN A 642 4.04 29.13 6.27
N ALA A 643 4.08 30.21 5.48
CA ALA A 643 5.11 31.26 5.58
C ALA A 643 5.11 31.93 6.96
N GLU A 644 3.95 31.99 7.64
CA GLU A 644 3.81 32.61 8.96
C GLU A 644 4.29 31.71 10.11
N LEU A 645 4.57 30.42 9.84
CA LEU A 645 4.93 29.45 10.87
C LEU A 645 6.29 29.75 11.52
N LEU A 646 7.33 29.84 10.71
CA LEU A 646 8.69 30.09 11.23
C LEU A 646 8.83 31.44 11.95
N PRO A 647 8.32 32.57 11.39
CA PRO A 647 8.32 33.86 12.12
C PRO A 647 7.60 33.76 13.47
N THR A 648 6.49 33.04 13.55
CA THR A 648 5.76 32.85 14.81
C THR A 648 6.58 32.06 15.83
N ILE A 649 7.23 30.97 15.40
CA ILE A 649 8.10 30.13 16.26
C ILE A 649 9.27 30.98 16.80
N MET A 650 9.97 31.69 15.91
CA MET A 650 11.15 32.52 16.31
C MET A 650 10.75 33.61 17.28
N SER A 651 9.68 34.35 17.03
CA SER A 651 9.17 35.41 17.91
C SER A 651 8.74 34.84 19.27
N ALA A 652 8.07 33.69 19.31
CA ALA A 652 7.65 33.03 20.54
C ALA A 652 8.82 32.61 21.40
N LEU A 653 9.98 32.27 20.83
CA LEU A 653 11.22 31.97 21.55
C LEU A 653 12.06 33.22 21.89
N GLY A 654 11.53 34.42 21.58
CA GLY A 654 12.20 35.69 21.85
C GLY A 654 13.35 36.00 20.88
N LEU A 655 13.27 35.47 19.65
CA LEU A 655 14.23 35.72 18.58
C LEU A 655 13.62 36.69 17.55
N GLU A 656 14.45 37.21 16.63
CA GLU A 656 14.03 38.15 15.58
C GLU A 656 13.21 37.45 14.49
N GLY A 657 11.92 37.17 14.78
CA GLY A 657 11.01 36.47 13.84
C GLY A 657 10.76 37.24 12.55
N GLU A 658 10.71 38.58 12.59
CA GLU A 658 10.46 39.45 11.42
C GLU A 658 11.48 39.24 10.29
N LYS A 659 12.68 38.76 10.59
CA LYS A 659 13.69 38.39 9.62
C LYS A 659 13.19 37.30 8.65
N TYR A 660 12.30 36.44 9.12
CA TYR A 660 11.74 35.31 8.35
C TYR A 660 10.37 35.63 7.76
N GLY A 661 9.79 36.77 8.06
CA GLY A 661 8.47 37.19 7.59
C GLY A 661 7.56 37.69 8.71
N ARG A 662 6.25 37.68 8.44
CA ARG A 662 5.23 38.08 9.41
C ARG A 662 4.70 36.85 10.16
N SER A 663 4.39 37.00 11.43
CA SER A 663 3.71 35.99 12.23
C SER A 663 2.20 35.93 11.93
N PHE A 664 1.53 34.85 12.34
CA PHE A 664 0.09 34.65 12.10
C PHE A 664 -0.77 35.82 12.58
N ASP A 665 -0.46 36.40 13.73
CA ASP A 665 -1.20 37.54 14.32
C ASP A 665 -0.95 38.87 13.63
N GLN A 666 0.04 38.96 12.79
CA GLN A 666 0.29 40.16 11.98
C GLN A 666 -0.50 40.16 10.65
N ILE A 667 -1.28 39.11 10.39
CA ILE A 667 -2.12 39.02 9.19
C ILE A 667 -3.56 39.33 9.59
N GLY A 668 -4.11 40.42 9.01
CA GLY A 668 -5.49 40.84 9.29
C GLY A 668 -6.53 40.04 8.49
N GLU A 669 -7.72 39.86 9.05
CA GLU A 669 -8.82 39.15 8.38
C GLU A 669 -9.28 39.81 7.08
N ASP A 670 -9.24 41.14 7.04
CA ASP A 670 -9.62 41.94 5.86
C ASP A 670 -8.46 42.13 4.86
N GLU A 671 -7.30 41.52 5.13
CA GLU A 671 -6.13 41.71 4.29
C GLU A 671 -6.31 41.01 2.92
N ARG A 672 -5.98 41.73 1.86
CA ARG A 672 -5.90 41.16 0.52
C ARG A 672 -4.45 40.86 0.20
N ARG A 673 -4.11 39.57 0.19
CA ARG A 673 -2.76 39.13 -0.16
C ARG A 673 -2.80 37.89 -1.05
N GLU A 674 -1.80 37.82 -1.88
CA GLU A 674 -1.53 36.67 -2.72
C GLU A 674 -0.71 35.66 -1.94
N ARG A 675 -1.07 34.37 -2.06
CA ARG A 675 -0.34 33.23 -1.52
C ARG A 675 0.08 32.31 -2.64
N THR A 676 1.15 31.58 -2.44
CA THR A 676 1.69 30.64 -3.43
C THR A 676 1.61 29.22 -2.90
N TYR A 677 1.23 28.31 -3.77
CA TYR A 677 1.26 26.87 -3.54
C TYR A 677 2.00 26.18 -4.67
N LEU A 678 2.90 25.26 -4.33
CA LEU A 678 3.79 24.59 -5.27
C LEU A 678 3.54 23.07 -5.22
N ASP A 679 3.13 22.53 -6.34
CA ASP A 679 3.00 21.11 -6.56
C ASP A 679 4.14 20.66 -7.50
N ILE A 680 5.19 20.09 -6.89
CA ILE A 680 6.45 19.79 -7.55
C ILE A 680 6.74 18.31 -7.44
N TYR A 681 6.89 17.66 -8.58
CA TYR A 681 7.36 16.28 -8.74
C TYR A 681 8.49 16.24 -9.76
N ASP A 682 9.19 15.10 -9.82
CA ASP A 682 10.27 14.87 -10.78
C ASP A 682 9.86 15.08 -12.24
N TYR A 683 8.57 14.94 -12.56
CA TYR A 683 8.04 15.00 -13.92
C TYR A 683 7.07 16.16 -14.17
N PHE A 684 6.72 16.94 -13.15
CA PHE A 684 5.94 18.15 -13.31
C PHE A 684 6.18 19.16 -12.20
N ASN A 685 5.91 20.43 -12.51
CA ASN A 685 6.05 21.55 -11.62
C ASN A 685 4.92 22.52 -11.88
N VAL A 686 4.00 22.64 -10.96
CA VAL A 686 2.85 23.52 -11.07
C VAL A 686 2.83 24.51 -9.91
N GLN A 687 2.77 25.78 -10.24
CA GLN A 687 2.61 26.85 -9.28
C GLN A 687 1.20 27.41 -9.35
N TYR A 688 0.57 27.48 -8.21
CA TYR A 688 -0.72 28.15 -8.01
C TYR A 688 -0.52 29.45 -7.25
N THR A 689 -1.35 30.42 -7.63
CA THR A 689 -1.52 31.67 -6.89
C THR A 689 -2.92 31.70 -6.32
N ILE A 690 -3.02 31.96 -5.02
CA ILE A 690 -4.28 31.95 -4.29
C ILE A 690 -4.61 33.39 -3.89
N ASN A 691 -5.74 33.90 -4.40
CA ASN A 691 -6.24 35.24 -4.15
C ASN A 691 -7.64 35.16 -3.55
N GLY A 692 -7.78 35.44 -2.24
CA GLY A 692 -9.06 35.42 -1.53
C GLY A 692 -9.21 34.21 -0.61
N ASP A 693 -10.41 33.66 -0.53
CA ASP A 693 -10.75 32.55 0.35
C ASP A 693 -10.25 31.22 -0.23
N ALA A 694 -9.30 30.56 0.46
CA ALA A 694 -8.70 29.32 0.02
C ALA A 694 -9.69 28.13 -0.05
N ALA A 695 -10.82 28.22 0.66
CA ALA A 695 -11.89 27.21 0.55
C ALA A 695 -12.63 27.28 -0.78
N LYS A 696 -12.46 28.37 -1.54
CA LYS A 696 -13.12 28.56 -2.82
C LYS A 696 -12.18 28.25 -3.96
N ILE A 697 -12.53 27.28 -4.77
CA ILE A 697 -11.72 26.84 -5.93
C ILE A 697 -11.42 28.02 -6.89
N ASP A 698 -12.32 28.95 -7.02
CA ASP A 698 -12.15 30.13 -7.87
C ASP A 698 -11.05 31.10 -7.37
N SER A 699 -10.60 30.96 -6.14
CA SER A 699 -9.45 31.70 -5.60
C SER A 699 -8.11 31.17 -6.09
N TRP A 700 -8.06 29.96 -6.64
CA TRP A 700 -6.86 29.28 -7.08
C TRP A 700 -6.64 29.45 -8.58
N ASN A 701 -5.47 29.92 -8.97
CA ASN A 701 -5.11 30.11 -10.35
C ASN A 701 -3.74 29.49 -10.63
N ILE A 702 -3.62 28.75 -11.73
CA ILE A 702 -2.32 28.27 -12.20
C ILE A 702 -1.57 29.44 -12.80
N THR A 703 -0.44 29.80 -12.23
CA THR A 703 0.44 30.87 -12.72
C THR A 703 1.63 30.34 -13.50
N LYS A 704 2.04 29.12 -13.24
CA LYS A 704 3.10 28.44 -14.00
C LYS A 704 2.82 26.94 -14.00
N ALA A 705 3.00 26.31 -15.15
CA ALA A 705 2.98 24.85 -15.27
C ALA A 705 4.06 24.39 -16.24
N GLN A 706 4.88 23.44 -15.80
CA GLN A 706 5.89 22.79 -16.60
C GLN A 706 5.71 21.28 -16.44
N TYR A 707 5.49 20.59 -17.54
CA TYR A 707 5.33 19.14 -17.58
C TYR A 707 6.49 18.60 -18.42
N ASP A 708 7.34 17.77 -17.82
CA ASP A 708 8.33 16.99 -18.56
C ASP A 708 7.60 15.82 -19.23
N ARG A 709 7.76 15.72 -20.55
CA ARG A 709 7.07 14.73 -21.38
C ARG A 709 7.77 13.38 -21.37
#